data_62b06e542f77aa7f7b16659ed307a09d
#
_entry.id   62b06e542f77aa7f7b16659ed307a09d
#
_cell.length_a   1.000
_cell.length_b   1.000
_cell.length_c   1.000
_cell.angle_alpha   90.00
_cell.angle_beta   90.00
_cell.angle_gamma   90.00
#
_symmetry.space_group_name_H-M   'P 1'
#
loop_
_entity.id
_entity.type
_entity.pdbx_description
1 polymer ?
#
loop_
_entity_poly.entity_id
_entity_poly.type
_entity_poly.pdbx_seq_one_letter_code
_entity_poly.pdbx_strand_id
1 'polypeptide(L)'
;MRPAALTTSADQDRDSAEAGAPSRAGLGRLVDRVALAAVVLFALVGIGTPLLGLTTLANTDLLVSGSPYAGAGLSQPEVTSTIANDIVASVLPGTSLFAEQLKQGHLAAWNPYVGGGGVLGSVPNYAVLSPLTLPYYVLPSSMAPAFVKLLEILVAAGGCYLFLRRLRLGRAAALLGGLAFVTSAFMIVWTNWPQTRVAAFIPAVFWATERLVTERRVRDGALLAVALACMLFGGFPAVTGYTVLTAGGYLVVRALAQGRRRAVAPILAAAGAVAGAVMITAIQLLPFVASMQNAKLSYRGQTGADHLEPAALITSWAPWSLGRVNSFALQHNAVEALSYVGAAGLVLFFLAVALPAAARSFLPRGVWTYLVAATVVWAALIYLGGPPLSILQKLPVLFADNFVGRARSVLGFLIAMLIAVGFEIALRKAKAAELPAAHRRWAIGVGAVGVLALALTLFDGWRVVAAPGSDLRPLSFAVRCAAGLAIIAATALALWSLWRPSVRRRWLTPAAAVAVPLLVLVQALFTVYGYWPRVDRDTWYPQTDVHRYLAANLGHDRFASADGGMYPGADSAAGLRSLTGEGFFDKRFAQTVQGLPGEKFGTTLLRLPATQEMAQSPVLDRLSVRYFVTTPQARIFGPERITAGDGSTVTLRPGRPQSVDLPVTGPVRGVAVTLPAAAPKTARIDVSVRDRQGHELAKGSRLLRDTQAGRPSYVAVAGDDIPAGTPTVAVVGVDEPLTVAAAGAAPAVSVVGSAADGLKIAYAGNSVVWSRATALPRIRWASGVYVGATPAARMSALTGPGLRPDEVVLDSAPPVAPAGRPATVEVTDDGTDDIAARVGAQGAGYLVVADALQHGWVATVDGAPAPLVPADNGLVAVAVPEGTHTVRLGYRMPMHNVGAWLSGFSLVVLIGIGAGVLIRRRRPNA
;
A
#
# COMPACT_ATOMS: atom_id res chain seq x y z
N MET A 1 93.60 -2.88 9.39
CA MET A 1 92.84 -4.14 9.43
C MET A 1 91.59 -3.95 10.31
N ARG A 2 90.42 -3.93 9.74
CA ARG A 2 89.10 -3.91 10.44
C ARG A 2 88.52 -5.30 10.25
N PRO A 3 87.97 -5.95 11.27
CA PRO A 3 87.26 -7.25 11.09
C PRO A 3 85.84 -7.05 10.54
N ALA A 4 85.45 -7.98 9.63
CA ALA A 4 84.16 -8.09 9.06
C ALA A 4 83.14 -8.59 10.10
N ALA A 5 81.96 -7.94 10.19
CA ALA A 5 80.84 -8.35 11.00
C ALA A 5 80.00 -9.43 10.26
N LEU A 6 79.93 -10.60 10.86
CA LEU A 6 79.01 -11.66 10.47
C LEU A 6 77.53 -11.20 10.78
N THR A 7 76.74 -10.92 9.75
CA THR A 7 75.30 -10.74 9.88
C THR A 7 74.66 -12.13 10.01
N THR A 8 74.05 -12.39 11.12
CA THR A 8 73.34 -13.61 11.44
C THR A 8 72.01 -13.71 10.65
N SER A 9 71.72 -14.89 10.13
CA SER A 9 70.53 -15.30 9.35
C SER A 9 69.13 -15.07 10.02
N ALA A 10 69.15 -14.57 11.24
CA ALA A 10 67.92 -14.28 12.03
C ALA A 10 67.19 -12.99 11.64
N ASP A 11 67.85 -12.06 10.93
CA ASP A 11 67.20 -10.80 10.49
C ASP A 11 66.52 -10.93 9.10
N GLN A 12 66.97 -11.86 8.24
CA GLN A 12 66.31 -12.14 6.96
C GLN A 12 65.00 -12.85 7.10
N ASP A 13 64.78 -13.67 8.15
CA ASP A 13 63.48 -14.32 8.44
C ASP A 13 62.45 -13.39 9.09
N ARG A 14 62.90 -12.25 9.65
CA ARG A 14 61.96 -11.19 10.15
C ARG A 14 61.39 -10.33 9.04
N ASP A 15 62.15 -9.99 8.03
CA ASP A 15 61.68 -9.15 6.91
C ASP A 15 60.78 -9.95 5.95
N SER A 16 61.02 -11.25 5.76
CA SER A 16 60.14 -12.11 4.98
C SER A 16 58.78 -12.41 5.70
N ALA A 17 58.76 -12.33 7.04
CA ALA A 17 57.55 -12.52 7.84
C ALA A 17 56.65 -11.25 7.90
N GLU A 18 57.18 -10.03 7.64
CA GLU A 18 56.38 -8.81 7.59
C GLU A 18 55.74 -8.49 6.24
N ALA A 19 56.20 -9.13 5.15
CA ALA A 19 55.68 -8.90 3.78
C ALA A 19 54.26 -9.42 3.52
N GLY A 20 53.65 -10.20 4.46
CA GLY A 20 52.35 -10.84 4.27
C GLY A 20 51.18 -10.29 5.10
N ALA A 21 51.40 -9.25 5.94
CA ALA A 21 50.27 -8.66 6.71
C ALA A 21 49.68 -7.49 5.96
N PRO A 22 48.33 -7.43 5.74
CA PRO A 22 47.74 -6.23 5.23
C PRO A 22 48.06 -5.07 6.19
N SER A 23 48.68 -4.01 5.66
CA SER A 23 48.93 -2.80 6.43
C SER A 23 47.61 -2.34 7.11
N ARG A 24 47.67 -1.65 8.27
CA ARG A 24 46.47 -1.11 8.97
C ARG A 24 45.55 -0.31 8.02
N ALA A 25 46.11 0.29 6.98
CA ALA A 25 45.37 0.94 5.88
C ALA A 25 44.67 -0.06 4.94
N GLY A 26 45.23 -1.25 4.77
CA GLY A 26 44.64 -2.34 3.97
C GLY A 26 43.36 -2.93 4.62
N LEU A 27 43.43 -3.16 5.94
CA LEU A 27 42.28 -3.66 6.69
C LEU A 27 41.08 -2.70 6.64
N GLY A 28 41.34 -1.40 6.85
CA GLY A 28 40.26 -0.38 6.78
C GLY A 28 39.60 -0.36 5.40
N ARG A 29 40.39 -0.44 4.33
CA ARG A 29 39.86 -0.50 2.95
C ARG A 29 39.04 -1.77 2.66
N LEU A 30 39.46 -2.91 3.21
CA LEU A 30 38.71 -4.18 3.06
C LEU A 30 37.33 -4.08 3.73
N VAL A 31 37.25 -3.61 4.97
CA VAL A 31 35.99 -3.46 5.72
C VAL A 31 35.07 -2.44 5.04
N ASP A 32 35.63 -1.32 4.52
CA ASP A 32 34.87 -0.34 3.75
C ASP A 32 34.23 -0.96 2.49
N ARG A 33 35.02 -1.79 1.75
CA ARG A 33 34.54 -2.47 0.54
C ARG A 33 33.45 -3.51 0.86
N VAL A 34 33.63 -4.30 1.92
CA VAL A 34 32.62 -5.30 2.32
C VAL A 34 31.33 -4.63 2.80
N ALA A 35 31.43 -3.55 3.58
CA ALA A 35 30.24 -2.81 4.01
C ALA A 35 29.49 -2.19 2.82
N LEU A 36 30.21 -1.67 1.82
CA LEU A 36 29.60 -1.18 0.58
C LEU A 36 28.96 -2.33 -0.22
N ALA A 37 29.69 -3.43 -0.39
CA ALA A 37 29.17 -4.61 -1.08
C ALA A 37 27.93 -5.16 -0.40
N ALA A 38 27.86 -5.14 0.94
CA ALA A 38 26.67 -5.58 1.67
C ALA A 38 25.43 -4.71 1.37
N VAL A 39 25.56 -3.37 1.27
CA VAL A 39 24.46 -2.49 0.85
C VAL A 39 24.03 -2.80 -0.57
N VAL A 40 24.97 -2.92 -1.50
CA VAL A 40 24.70 -3.21 -2.92
C VAL A 40 24.06 -4.58 -3.08
N LEU A 41 24.61 -5.61 -2.43
CA LEU A 41 24.05 -6.97 -2.48
C LEU A 41 22.66 -7.03 -1.86
N PHE A 42 22.40 -6.31 -0.75
CA PHE A 42 21.05 -6.24 -0.21
C PHE A 42 20.07 -5.65 -1.24
N ALA A 43 20.42 -4.56 -1.90
CA ALA A 43 19.56 -3.94 -2.90
C ALA A 43 19.32 -4.87 -4.10
N LEU A 44 20.40 -5.45 -4.67
CA LEU A 44 20.30 -6.27 -5.88
C LEU A 44 19.68 -7.65 -5.62
N VAL A 45 20.14 -8.37 -4.59
CA VAL A 45 19.65 -9.72 -4.26
C VAL A 45 18.31 -9.67 -3.55
N GLY A 46 18.09 -8.68 -2.68
CA GLY A 46 16.82 -8.47 -1.96
C GLY A 46 15.66 -8.24 -2.93
N ILE A 47 15.80 -7.33 -3.88
CA ILE A 47 14.80 -7.08 -4.92
C ILE A 47 14.84 -8.22 -5.97
N GLY A 48 16.00 -8.55 -6.47
CA GLY A 48 16.25 -9.71 -7.33
C GLY A 48 15.67 -9.58 -8.74
N THR A 49 14.98 -10.62 -9.21
CA THR A 49 14.46 -10.75 -10.57
C THR A 49 13.53 -9.62 -11.04
N PRO A 50 12.78 -8.90 -10.18
CA PRO A 50 12.03 -7.72 -10.58
C PRO A 50 12.86 -6.60 -11.22
N LEU A 51 14.13 -6.42 -10.81
CA LEU A 51 15.02 -5.43 -11.43
C LEU A 51 15.37 -5.77 -12.88
N LEU A 52 15.35 -7.06 -13.24
CA LEU A 52 15.61 -7.55 -14.58
C LEU A 52 14.33 -7.57 -15.44
N GLY A 53 13.18 -7.23 -14.86
CA GLY A 53 11.88 -7.30 -15.53
C GLY A 53 11.37 -8.72 -15.79
N LEU A 54 11.96 -9.74 -15.14
CA LEU A 54 11.52 -11.13 -15.24
C LEU A 54 10.26 -11.39 -14.40
N THR A 55 10.18 -10.74 -13.24
CA THR A 55 9.03 -10.78 -12.33
C THR A 55 8.65 -9.36 -11.92
N THR A 56 7.57 -9.18 -11.16
CA THR A 56 7.18 -7.89 -10.57
C THR A 56 7.38 -7.88 -9.05
N LEU A 57 7.77 -6.72 -8.50
CA LEU A 57 7.81 -6.47 -7.06
C LEU A 57 6.45 -5.91 -6.61
N ALA A 58 5.38 -6.63 -6.84
CA ALA A 58 4.02 -6.23 -6.49
C ALA A 58 3.23 -7.44 -6.01
N ASN A 59 2.29 -7.24 -5.07
CA ASN A 59 1.48 -8.31 -4.51
C ASN A 59 0.26 -8.67 -5.40
N THR A 60 0.47 -8.73 -6.72
CA THR A 60 -0.57 -9.07 -7.68
C THR A 60 -0.96 -10.56 -7.68
N ASP A 61 -0.18 -11.40 -6.98
CA ASP A 61 -0.57 -12.73 -6.53
C ASP A 61 -1.88 -12.73 -5.72
N LEU A 62 -2.09 -11.70 -4.88
CA LEU A 62 -3.35 -11.50 -4.17
C LEU A 62 -4.51 -11.23 -5.14
N LEU A 63 -4.29 -10.44 -6.18
CA LEU A 63 -5.28 -10.14 -7.21
C LEU A 63 -5.76 -11.40 -7.89
N VAL A 64 -4.82 -12.24 -8.36
CA VAL A 64 -5.15 -13.44 -9.16
C VAL A 64 -5.69 -14.61 -8.35
N SER A 65 -5.69 -14.53 -7.03
CA SER A 65 -6.19 -15.60 -6.15
C SER A 65 -7.73 -15.74 -6.12
N GLY A 66 -8.47 -14.72 -6.54
CA GLY A 66 -9.93 -14.64 -6.51
C GLY A 66 -10.60 -14.49 -7.87
N SER A 67 -11.92 -14.30 -7.87
CA SER A 67 -12.66 -13.92 -9.09
C SER A 67 -12.22 -12.52 -9.56
N PRO A 68 -12.19 -12.27 -10.87
CA PRO A 68 -12.48 -13.18 -11.99
C PRO A 68 -11.27 -14.01 -12.47
N TYR A 69 -10.13 -13.91 -11.80
CA TYR A 69 -8.85 -14.45 -12.27
C TYR A 69 -8.67 -15.93 -11.98
N ALA A 70 -9.28 -16.42 -10.90
CA ALA A 70 -9.23 -17.83 -10.55
C ALA A 70 -9.85 -18.69 -11.65
N GLY A 71 -9.08 -19.63 -12.19
CA GLY A 71 -9.51 -20.49 -13.29
C GLY A 71 -9.51 -19.84 -14.68
N ALA A 72 -8.92 -18.65 -14.84
CA ALA A 72 -8.75 -17.98 -16.13
C ALA A 72 -7.49 -18.42 -16.91
N GLY A 73 -6.86 -19.54 -16.52
CA GLY A 73 -5.62 -20.03 -17.16
C GLY A 73 -4.36 -19.26 -16.71
N LEU A 74 -4.48 -18.37 -15.75
CA LEU A 74 -3.37 -17.62 -15.19
C LEU A 74 -2.60 -18.44 -14.16
N SER A 75 -1.31 -18.15 -14.01
CA SER A 75 -0.50 -18.64 -12.90
C SER A 75 -1.17 -18.32 -11.55
N GLN A 76 -1.26 -19.31 -10.65
CA GLN A 76 -1.90 -19.20 -9.34
C GLN A 76 -0.84 -19.37 -8.25
N PRO A 77 0.03 -18.36 -8.03
CA PRO A 77 1.06 -18.43 -7.00
C PRO A 77 0.45 -18.47 -5.59
N GLU A 78 1.19 -18.99 -4.63
CA GLU A 78 0.84 -18.83 -3.22
C GLU A 78 0.82 -17.34 -2.87
N VAL A 79 -0.27 -16.86 -2.26
CA VAL A 79 -0.43 -15.46 -1.89
C VAL A 79 0.61 -15.06 -0.85
N THR A 80 1.51 -14.16 -1.22
CA THR A 80 2.60 -13.69 -0.36
C THR A 80 2.09 -12.86 0.81
N SER A 81 1.05 -12.03 0.58
CA SER A 81 0.47 -11.18 1.63
C SER A 81 -1.00 -10.88 1.37
N THR A 82 -1.88 -11.37 2.24
CA THR A 82 -3.32 -11.03 2.22
C THR A 82 -3.61 -9.62 2.75
N ILE A 83 -2.61 -8.96 3.37
CA ILE A 83 -2.73 -7.62 3.94
C ILE A 83 -2.47 -6.54 2.89
N ALA A 84 -1.88 -6.91 1.75
CA ALA A 84 -1.47 -5.97 0.69
C ALA A 84 -2.63 -5.50 -0.21
N ASN A 85 -3.88 -5.60 0.29
CA ASN A 85 -5.08 -5.21 -0.46
C ASN A 85 -5.05 -3.74 -0.91
N ASP A 86 -4.68 -2.79 -0.04
CA ASP A 86 -4.61 -1.36 -0.36
C ASP A 86 -3.62 -1.09 -1.51
N ILE A 87 -2.50 -1.85 -1.55
CA ILE A 87 -1.52 -1.73 -2.63
C ILE A 87 -2.17 -2.09 -3.96
N VAL A 88 -2.82 -3.25 -4.01
CA VAL A 88 -3.37 -3.82 -5.24
C VAL A 88 -4.66 -3.12 -5.66
N ALA A 89 -5.48 -2.69 -4.69
CA ALA A 89 -6.76 -2.04 -4.93
C ALA A 89 -6.63 -0.55 -5.28
N SER A 90 -5.59 0.14 -4.79
CA SER A 90 -5.55 1.61 -4.83
C SER A 90 -4.19 2.16 -5.25
N VAL A 91 -3.10 1.84 -4.51
CA VAL A 91 -1.81 2.53 -4.69
C VAL A 91 -1.20 2.25 -6.07
N LEU A 92 -1.11 0.97 -6.47
CA LEU A 92 -0.52 0.60 -7.77
C LEU A 92 -1.39 1.07 -8.94
N PRO A 93 -2.71 0.79 -8.99
CA PRO A 93 -3.52 1.21 -10.12
C PRO A 93 -3.65 2.73 -10.22
N GLY A 94 -3.79 3.46 -9.08
CA GLY A 94 -3.87 4.92 -9.09
C GLY A 94 -2.56 5.59 -9.54
N THR A 95 -1.41 5.11 -9.06
CA THR A 95 -0.10 5.62 -9.50
C THR A 95 0.14 5.31 -10.99
N SER A 96 -0.23 4.09 -11.44
CA SER A 96 -0.10 3.68 -12.85
C SER A 96 -1.01 4.50 -13.76
N LEU A 97 -2.27 4.71 -13.38
CA LEU A 97 -3.21 5.53 -14.13
C LEU A 97 -2.67 6.95 -14.34
N PHE A 98 -2.22 7.61 -13.25
CA PHE A 98 -1.62 8.94 -13.35
C PHE A 98 -0.39 8.94 -14.29
N ALA A 99 0.48 7.94 -14.16
CA ALA A 99 1.68 7.83 -14.98
C ALA A 99 1.37 7.63 -16.46
N GLU A 100 0.40 6.79 -16.81
CA GLU A 100 -0.01 6.57 -18.21
C GLU A 100 -0.65 7.82 -18.82
N GLN A 101 -1.50 8.52 -18.06
CA GLN A 101 -2.07 9.81 -18.50
C GLN A 101 -0.97 10.85 -18.71
N LEU A 102 0.02 10.93 -17.81
CA LEU A 102 1.14 11.86 -17.96
C LEU A 102 2.01 11.55 -19.18
N LYS A 103 2.25 10.28 -19.51
CA LYS A 103 2.97 9.87 -20.74
C LYS A 103 2.23 10.29 -22.01
N GLN A 104 0.89 10.42 -21.94
CA GLN A 104 0.05 10.94 -23.02
C GLN A 104 -0.02 12.48 -23.04
N GLY A 105 0.70 13.17 -22.12
CA GLY A 105 0.72 14.63 -22.00
C GLY A 105 -0.46 15.20 -21.18
N HIS A 106 -1.22 14.34 -20.48
CA HIS A 106 -2.36 14.75 -19.69
C HIS A 106 -2.07 14.65 -18.19
N LEU A 107 -2.25 15.74 -17.44
CA LEU A 107 -2.09 15.78 -16.00
C LEU A 107 -3.42 15.42 -15.34
N ALA A 108 -3.69 14.13 -15.17
CA ALA A 108 -4.96 13.64 -14.65
C ALA A 108 -5.25 14.14 -13.22
N ALA A 109 -6.35 14.86 -13.07
CA ALA A 109 -6.84 15.38 -11.79
C ALA A 109 -7.87 14.45 -11.14
N TRP A 110 -8.61 13.69 -11.95
CA TRP A 110 -9.73 12.86 -11.54
C TRP A 110 -9.54 11.39 -11.94
N ASN A 111 -10.02 10.48 -11.10
CA ASN A 111 -10.13 9.05 -11.40
C ASN A 111 -11.62 8.68 -11.52
N PRO A 112 -12.16 8.47 -12.73
CA PRO A 112 -13.56 8.11 -12.93
C PRO A 112 -13.86 6.63 -12.66
N TYR A 113 -12.84 5.81 -12.42
CA TYR A 113 -12.95 4.34 -12.41
C TYR A 113 -13.27 3.75 -11.03
N VAL A 114 -13.31 4.53 -9.95
CA VAL A 114 -13.56 4.06 -8.59
C VAL A 114 -14.65 4.88 -7.92
N GLY A 115 -15.67 4.24 -7.38
CA GLY A 115 -16.79 4.88 -6.71
C GLY A 115 -17.62 5.74 -7.69
N GLY A 116 -17.97 6.92 -7.28
CA GLY A 116 -18.55 7.97 -8.14
C GLY A 116 -17.50 8.81 -8.82
N GLY A 117 -16.27 8.34 -8.90
CA GLY A 117 -15.08 9.11 -9.23
C GLY A 117 -14.44 9.75 -8.00
N GLY A 118 -13.17 10.09 -8.09
CA GLY A 118 -12.40 10.66 -6.99
C GLY A 118 -11.16 11.41 -7.44
N VAL A 119 -10.62 12.24 -6.55
CA VAL A 119 -9.40 13.02 -6.81
C VAL A 119 -8.21 12.06 -7.04
N LEU A 120 -7.39 12.34 -8.06
CA LEU A 120 -6.21 11.55 -8.41
C LEU A 120 -4.90 12.33 -8.20
N GLY A 121 -4.71 13.44 -8.89
CA GLY A 121 -3.43 14.12 -9.02
C GLY A 121 -2.88 14.75 -7.74
N SER A 122 -3.71 15.03 -6.74
CA SER A 122 -3.30 15.63 -5.47
C SER A 122 -3.34 14.68 -4.28
N VAL A 123 -3.82 13.43 -4.45
CA VAL A 123 -3.89 12.46 -3.35
C VAL A 123 -2.49 12.01 -2.94
N PRO A 124 -2.07 12.26 -1.68
CA PRO A 124 -0.72 11.93 -1.23
C PRO A 124 -0.40 10.43 -1.31
N ASN A 125 -1.37 9.56 -1.10
CA ASN A 125 -1.17 8.10 -1.08
C ASN A 125 -0.59 7.54 -2.39
N TYR A 126 -0.83 8.21 -3.53
CA TYR A 126 -0.23 7.82 -4.81
C TYR A 126 1.20 8.34 -4.98
N ALA A 127 1.60 9.34 -4.17
CA ALA A 127 2.93 9.96 -4.17
C ALA A 127 3.41 10.37 -5.58
N VAL A 128 2.49 10.85 -6.42
CA VAL A 128 2.75 11.12 -7.84
C VAL A 128 3.81 12.20 -8.06
N LEU A 129 3.97 13.16 -7.15
CA LEU A 129 5.00 14.20 -7.24
C LEU A 129 6.29 13.86 -6.47
N SER A 130 6.37 12.67 -5.87
CA SER A 130 7.60 12.21 -5.20
C SER A 130 8.72 11.97 -6.23
N PRO A 131 9.96 12.44 -5.98
CA PRO A 131 11.08 12.13 -6.86
C PRO A 131 11.36 10.62 -6.94
N LEU A 132 10.93 9.83 -5.96
CA LEU A 132 11.07 8.37 -5.97
C LEU A 132 10.03 7.68 -6.87
N THR A 133 8.99 8.38 -7.33
CA THR A 133 7.99 7.85 -8.27
C THR A 133 8.44 7.95 -9.73
N LEU A 134 9.55 8.64 -10.02
CA LEU A 134 10.10 8.79 -11.37
C LEU A 134 10.13 7.50 -12.22
N PRO A 135 10.43 6.30 -11.67
CA PRO A 135 10.40 5.07 -12.46
C PRO A 135 9.07 4.78 -13.17
N TYR A 136 7.93 5.18 -12.60
CA TYR A 136 6.61 4.99 -13.25
C TYR A 136 6.45 5.83 -14.51
N TYR A 137 7.17 6.96 -14.63
CA TYR A 137 7.07 7.86 -15.79
C TYR A 137 7.96 7.45 -16.96
N VAL A 138 8.98 6.59 -16.69
CA VAL A 138 9.98 6.22 -17.71
C VAL A 138 10.03 4.72 -17.99
N LEU A 139 9.45 3.89 -17.13
CA LEU A 139 9.44 2.43 -17.26
C LEU A 139 8.00 1.91 -17.39
N PRO A 140 7.83 0.66 -17.86
CA PRO A 140 6.55 -0.04 -17.74
C PRO A 140 6.10 -0.12 -16.26
N SER A 141 4.81 0.09 -16.00
CA SER A 141 4.24 0.12 -14.65
C SER A 141 4.49 -1.16 -13.85
N SER A 142 4.60 -2.33 -14.51
CA SER A 142 4.94 -3.61 -13.86
C SER A 142 6.39 -3.70 -13.35
N MET A 143 7.32 -2.92 -13.91
CA MET A 143 8.72 -2.86 -13.49
C MET A 143 8.99 -1.75 -12.47
N ALA A 144 8.21 -0.68 -12.52
CA ALA A 144 8.42 0.53 -11.74
C ALA A 144 8.55 0.29 -10.22
N PRO A 145 7.76 -0.58 -9.55
CA PRO A 145 7.87 -0.84 -8.12
C PRO A 145 9.27 -1.27 -7.67
N ALA A 146 9.97 -2.09 -8.46
CA ALA A 146 11.32 -2.55 -8.15
C ALA A 146 12.34 -1.40 -8.17
N PHE A 147 12.23 -0.50 -9.13
CA PHE A 147 13.10 0.66 -9.25
C PHE A 147 12.77 1.75 -8.23
N VAL A 148 11.51 1.92 -7.87
CA VAL A 148 11.12 2.77 -6.72
C VAL A 148 11.80 2.25 -5.46
N LYS A 149 11.73 0.95 -5.19
CA LYS A 149 12.38 0.34 -4.03
C LYS A 149 13.90 0.49 -4.06
N LEU A 150 14.51 0.34 -5.21
CA LEU A 150 15.95 0.60 -5.40
C LEU A 150 16.31 2.04 -5.03
N LEU A 151 15.54 3.02 -5.52
CA LEU A 151 15.75 4.44 -5.19
C LEU A 151 15.54 4.70 -3.69
N GLU A 152 14.52 4.11 -3.04
CA GLU A 152 14.31 4.19 -1.60
C GLU A 152 15.55 3.72 -0.82
N ILE A 153 16.13 2.57 -1.20
CA ILE A 153 17.33 2.02 -0.58
C ILE A 153 18.52 2.97 -0.78
N LEU A 154 18.73 3.46 -2.01
CA LEU A 154 19.85 4.34 -2.33
C LEU A 154 19.77 5.67 -1.58
N VAL A 155 18.59 6.30 -1.53
CA VAL A 155 18.39 7.58 -0.83
C VAL A 155 18.53 7.40 0.67
N ALA A 156 17.94 6.37 1.25
CA ALA A 156 18.02 6.09 2.68
C ALA A 156 19.44 5.75 3.14
N ALA A 157 20.11 4.80 2.45
CA ALA A 157 21.47 4.41 2.78
C ALA A 157 22.47 5.57 2.54
N GLY A 158 22.31 6.29 1.42
CA GLY A 158 23.11 7.47 1.10
C GLY A 158 22.95 8.58 2.12
N GLY A 159 21.72 8.87 2.54
CA GLY A 159 21.42 9.85 3.59
C GLY A 159 22.04 9.45 4.94
N CYS A 160 21.91 8.18 5.36
CA CYS A 160 22.59 7.65 6.56
C CYS A 160 24.10 7.81 6.47
N TYR A 161 24.71 7.44 5.32
CA TYR A 161 26.13 7.61 5.10
C TYR A 161 26.56 9.07 5.26
N LEU A 162 25.88 10.01 4.61
CA LEU A 162 26.19 11.45 4.70
C LEU A 162 26.06 11.97 6.14
N PHE A 163 25.00 11.59 6.86
CA PHE A 163 24.77 12.00 8.25
C PHE A 163 25.85 11.46 9.17
N LEU A 164 26.14 10.15 9.13
CA LEU A 164 27.12 9.51 10.00
C LEU A 164 28.54 9.97 9.70
N ARG A 165 28.90 10.22 8.41
CA ARG A 165 30.19 10.85 8.05
C ARG A 165 30.32 12.26 8.62
N ARG A 166 29.20 13.00 8.66
CA ARG A 166 29.15 14.32 9.28
C ARG A 166 29.38 14.25 10.80
N LEU A 167 28.91 13.19 11.44
CA LEU A 167 29.17 12.89 12.85
C LEU A 167 30.57 12.30 13.13
N ARG A 168 31.46 12.27 12.13
CA ARG A 168 32.87 11.82 12.21
C ARG A 168 33.03 10.29 12.37
N LEU A 169 32.07 9.48 11.97
CA LEU A 169 32.24 8.02 11.89
C LEU A 169 33.07 7.63 10.67
N GLY A 170 33.75 6.49 10.73
CA GLY A 170 34.45 5.85 9.62
C GLY A 170 33.49 5.45 8.49
N ARG A 171 34.02 5.15 7.30
CA ARG A 171 33.24 4.78 6.13
C ARG A 171 32.44 3.48 6.36
N ALA A 172 33.09 2.45 6.86
CA ALA A 172 32.47 1.16 7.14
C ALA A 172 31.31 1.27 8.14
N ALA A 173 31.48 2.01 9.24
CA ALA A 173 30.43 2.22 10.23
C ALA A 173 29.26 3.05 9.65
N ALA A 174 29.55 4.03 8.81
CA ALA A 174 28.53 4.82 8.15
C ALA A 174 27.72 4.00 7.13
N LEU A 175 28.37 3.11 6.37
CA LEU A 175 27.73 2.17 5.45
C LEU A 175 26.90 1.12 6.19
N LEU A 176 27.42 0.57 7.30
CA LEU A 176 26.66 -0.38 8.14
C LEU A 176 25.42 0.26 8.75
N GLY A 177 25.50 1.53 9.19
CA GLY A 177 24.30 2.25 9.65
C GLY A 177 23.27 2.45 8.55
N GLY A 178 23.73 2.71 7.32
CA GLY A 178 22.86 2.73 6.14
C GLY A 178 22.20 1.38 5.88
N LEU A 179 22.96 0.28 5.90
CA LEU A 179 22.44 -1.07 5.76
C LEU A 179 21.42 -1.38 6.86
N ALA A 180 21.74 -1.09 8.12
CA ALA A 180 20.84 -1.35 9.26
C ALA A 180 19.51 -0.59 9.15
N PHE A 181 19.51 0.63 8.61
CA PHE A 181 18.27 1.38 8.41
C PHE A 181 17.43 0.82 7.27
N VAL A 182 18.03 0.59 6.09
CA VAL A 182 17.27 0.08 4.93
C VAL A 182 16.77 -1.34 5.14
N THR A 183 17.38 -2.10 6.06
CA THR A 183 16.95 -3.43 6.45
C THR A 183 16.05 -3.45 7.69
N SER A 184 15.75 -2.30 8.30
CA SER A 184 14.82 -2.24 9.43
C SER A 184 13.41 -2.68 9.04
N ALA A 185 12.65 -3.19 10.02
CA ALA A 185 11.29 -3.70 9.78
C ALA A 185 10.44 -2.73 8.96
N PHE A 186 10.41 -1.46 9.36
CA PHE A 186 9.58 -0.46 8.69
C PHE A 186 9.90 -0.33 7.18
N MET A 187 11.19 -0.31 6.82
CA MET A 187 11.63 -0.21 5.42
C MET A 187 11.37 -1.50 4.62
N ILE A 188 11.22 -2.64 5.28
CA ILE A 188 10.89 -3.92 4.64
C ILE A 188 9.38 -4.07 4.46
N VAL A 189 8.60 -3.96 5.56
CA VAL A 189 7.19 -4.37 5.53
C VAL A 189 6.26 -3.37 4.84
N TRP A 190 6.61 -2.08 4.79
CA TRP A 190 5.84 -1.06 4.10
C TRP A 190 6.23 -0.88 2.62
N THR A 191 6.91 -1.87 2.01
CA THR A 191 7.26 -1.84 0.57
C THR A 191 5.99 -1.71 -0.27
N ASN A 192 6.03 -0.84 -1.29
CA ASN A 192 4.95 -0.42 -2.18
C ASN A 192 3.89 0.50 -1.57
N TRP A 193 3.83 0.69 -0.25
CA TRP A 193 3.06 1.77 0.34
C TRP A 193 3.86 3.10 0.33
N PRO A 194 3.20 4.26 0.40
CA PRO A 194 3.88 5.57 0.41
C PRO A 194 4.79 5.78 1.63
N GLN A 195 4.58 5.05 2.72
CA GLN A 195 5.32 5.19 3.98
C GLN A 195 6.83 5.04 3.82
N THR A 196 7.32 4.11 3.00
CA THR A 196 8.76 3.92 2.77
C THR A 196 9.36 5.00 1.89
N ARG A 197 8.58 5.57 0.95
CA ARG A 197 9.01 6.73 0.15
C ARG A 197 9.28 7.95 1.04
N VAL A 198 8.46 8.16 2.07
CA VAL A 198 8.66 9.22 3.06
C VAL A 198 9.85 8.89 3.96
N ALA A 199 9.90 7.67 4.53
CA ALA A 199 10.93 7.26 5.48
C ALA A 199 12.35 7.28 4.87
N ALA A 200 12.49 7.05 3.56
CA ALA A 200 13.77 7.11 2.86
C ALA A 200 14.50 8.45 3.02
N PHE A 201 13.76 9.54 3.23
CA PHE A 201 14.34 10.89 3.42
C PHE A 201 14.62 11.24 4.89
N ILE A 202 14.26 10.42 5.88
CA ILE A 202 14.57 10.68 7.30
C ILE A 202 16.04 10.99 7.51
N PRO A 203 17.00 10.19 6.99
CA PRO A 203 18.42 10.47 7.18
C PRO A 203 18.87 11.78 6.52
N ALA A 204 18.28 12.15 5.39
CA ALA A 204 18.60 13.39 4.69
C ALA A 204 18.16 14.62 5.52
N VAL A 205 17.00 14.55 6.20
CA VAL A 205 16.54 15.59 7.13
C VAL A 205 17.51 15.76 8.29
N PHE A 206 17.96 14.67 8.92
CA PHE A 206 18.95 14.74 10.00
C PHE A 206 20.31 15.26 9.53
N TRP A 207 20.75 14.86 8.34
CA TRP A 207 21.97 15.37 7.73
C TRP A 207 21.90 16.88 7.46
N ALA A 208 20.80 17.36 6.87
CA ALA A 208 20.60 18.78 6.60
C ALA A 208 20.48 19.58 7.89
N THR A 209 19.81 19.04 8.92
CA THR A 209 19.70 19.64 10.26
C THR A 209 21.07 19.78 10.92
N GLU A 210 21.92 18.75 10.91
CA GLU A 210 23.28 18.86 11.47
C GLU A 210 24.14 19.87 10.71
N ARG A 211 24.00 19.97 9.39
CA ARG A 211 24.65 21.01 8.59
C ARG A 211 24.17 22.41 8.99
N LEU A 212 22.85 22.59 9.10
CA LEU A 212 22.26 23.86 9.48
C LEU A 212 22.77 24.33 10.85
N VAL A 213 22.86 23.44 11.83
CA VAL A 213 23.37 23.77 13.16
C VAL A 213 24.85 24.13 13.12
N THR A 214 25.67 23.45 12.30
CA THR A 214 27.13 23.56 12.33
C THR A 214 27.65 24.61 11.36
N GLU A 215 27.09 24.74 10.15
CA GLU A 215 27.59 25.65 9.12
C GLU A 215 26.80 26.97 9.02
N ARG A 216 25.49 26.94 9.36
CA ARG A 216 24.57 28.11 9.43
C ARG A 216 24.50 28.94 8.14
N ARG A 217 24.63 28.31 7.00
CA ARG A 217 24.54 28.96 5.70
C ARG A 217 23.11 28.81 5.16
N VAL A 218 22.66 29.81 4.35
CA VAL A 218 21.33 29.77 3.70
C VAL A 218 21.12 28.48 2.91
N ARG A 219 22.16 28.00 2.23
CA ARG A 219 22.08 26.71 1.50
C ARG A 219 21.76 25.51 2.40
N ASP A 220 22.12 25.54 3.68
CA ASP A 220 21.87 24.42 4.59
C ASP A 220 20.40 24.42 5.05
N GLY A 221 19.79 25.61 5.17
CA GLY A 221 18.34 25.76 5.31
C GLY A 221 17.58 25.30 4.06
N ALA A 222 18.07 25.67 2.87
CA ALA A 222 17.50 25.21 1.59
C ALA A 222 17.56 23.68 1.45
N LEU A 223 18.68 23.04 1.83
CA LEU A 223 18.79 21.57 1.82
C LEU A 223 17.81 20.91 2.79
N LEU A 224 17.57 21.50 3.97
CA LEU A 224 16.56 21.01 4.91
C LEU A 224 15.15 21.16 4.33
N ALA A 225 14.85 22.31 3.70
CA ALA A 225 13.57 22.53 3.05
C ALA A 225 13.30 21.52 1.93
N VAL A 226 14.30 21.23 1.09
CA VAL A 226 14.20 20.24 0.01
C VAL A 226 14.00 18.83 0.58
N ALA A 227 14.76 18.43 1.62
CA ALA A 227 14.62 17.12 2.24
C ALA A 227 13.21 16.91 2.83
N LEU A 228 12.67 17.94 3.52
CA LEU A 228 11.31 17.92 4.05
C LEU A 228 10.26 17.94 2.93
N ALA A 229 10.46 18.70 1.85
CA ALA A 229 9.60 18.72 0.69
C ALA A 229 9.51 17.33 0.01
N CYS A 230 10.64 16.64 -0.13
CA CYS A 230 10.67 15.28 -0.65
C CYS A 230 9.87 14.30 0.25
N MET A 231 9.88 14.48 1.57
CA MET A 231 9.03 13.72 2.48
C MET A 231 7.55 14.03 2.27
N LEU A 232 7.18 15.29 2.16
CA LEU A 232 5.79 15.72 1.94
C LEU A 232 5.25 15.19 0.59
N PHE A 233 6.03 15.27 -0.47
CA PHE A 233 5.70 14.65 -1.76
C PHE A 233 5.62 13.12 -1.70
N GLY A 234 6.32 12.48 -0.75
CA GLY A 234 6.27 11.04 -0.52
C GLY A 234 4.93 10.51 -0.03
N GLY A 235 4.08 11.37 0.52
CA GLY A 235 2.65 11.14 0.62
C GLY A 235 2.08 10.77 1.97
N PHE A 236 2.81 10.25 2.93
CA PHE A 236 2.24 9.82 4.22
C PHE A 236 2.57 10.80 5.37
N PRO A 237 1.64 11.72 5.73
CA PRO A 237 1.92 12.84 6.65
C PRO A 237 2.39 12.41 8.05
N ALA A 238 1.90 11.29 8.59
CA ALA A 238 2.27 10.83 9.92
C ALA A 238 3.78 10.56 10.07
N VAL A 239 4.41 9.90 9.08
CA VAL A 239 5.86 9.64 9.09
C VAL A 239 6.65 10.94 9.01
N THR A 240 6.17 11.92 8.23
CA THR A 240 6.75 13.28 8.20
C THR A 240 6.62 13.95 9.56
N GLY A 241 5.47 13.87 10.23
CA GLY A 241 5.24 14.42 11.57
C GLY A 241 6.18 13.82 12.62
N TYR A 242 6.29 12.48 12.68
CA TYR A 242 7.24 11.80 13.59
C TYR A 242 8.69 12.23 13.30
N THR A 243 9.05 12.40 12.04
CA THR A 243 10.40 12.85 11.65
C THR A 243 10.65 14.29 12.06
N VAL A 244 9.71 15.20 11.81
CA VAL A 244 9.86 16.63 12.18
C VAL A 244 9.97 16.79 13.70
N LEU A 245 9.14 16.05 14.48
CA LEU A 245 9.21 16.05 15.95
C LEU A 245 10.59 15.55 16.43
N THR A 246 11.05 14.43 15.86
CA THR A 246 12.35 13.83 16.27
C THR A 246 13.52 14.69 15.80
N ALA A 247 13.55 15.18 14.57
CA ALA A 247 14.61 16.04 14.06
C ALA A 247 14.60 17.43 14.73
N GLY A 248 13.43 17.94 15.13
CA GLY A 248 13.28 19.15 15.92
C GLY A 248 13.92 19.02 17.31
N GLY A 249 13.67 17.90 18.01
CA GLY A 249 14.35 17.60 19.28
C GLY A 249 15.87 17.50 19.09
N TYR A 250 16.34 16.84 18.03
CA TYR A 250 17.75 16.79 17.66
C TYR A 250 18.35 18.19 17.44
N LEU A 251 17.67 19.02 16.65
CA LEU A 251 18.04 20.40 16.38
C LEU A 251 18.23 21.20 17.68
N VAL A 252 17.26 21.12 18.60
CA VAL A 252 17.30 21.86 19.88
C VAL A 252 18.50 21.41 20.71
N VAL A 253 18.69 20.10 20.91
CA VAL A 253 19.82 19.57 21.70
C VAL A 253 21.17 19.98 21.09
N ARG A 254 21.31 19.89 19.77
CA ARG A 254 22.54 20.24 19.05
C ARG A 254 22.81 21.75 19.06
N ALA A 255 21.78 22.56 18.90
CA ALA A 255 21.91 24.02 18.94
C ALA A 255 22.29 24.51 20.34
N LEU A 256 21.63 23.99 21.40
CA LEU A 256 21.94 24.33 22.78
C LEU A 256 23.35 23.85 23.19
N ALA A 257 23.82 22.73 22.68
CA ALA A 257 25.19 22.24 22.92
C ALA A 257 26.28 23.18 22.35
N GLN A 258 25.92 24.10 21.45
CA GLN A 258 26.82 25.16 20.92
C GLN A 258 26.71 26.49 21.70
N GLY A 259 25.83 26.59 22.68
CA GLY A 259 25.58 27.76 23.53
C GLY A 259 24.20 28.39 23.25
N ARG A 260 23.52 28.82 24.33
CA ARG A 260 22.11 29.31 24.29
C ARG A 260 21.91 30.47 23.28
N ARG A 261 22.81 31.49 23.27
CA ARG A 261 22.72 32.63 22.35
C ARG A 261 22.88 32.20 20.87
N ARG A 262 23.67 31.16 20.62
CA ARG A 262 23.94 30.62 19.28
C ARG A 262 22.84 29.66 18.80
N ALA A 263 21.91 29.25 19.67
CA ALA A 263 20.84 28.30 19.34
C ALA A 263 19.70 28.96 18.55
N VAL A 264 19.42 30.24 18.75
CA VAL A 264 18.24 30.91 18.16
C VAL A 264 18.30 30.91 16.63
N ALA A 265 19.42 31.28 16.02
CA ALA A 265 19.51 31.39 14.56
C ALA A 265 19.25 30.08 13.81
N PRO A 266 19.82 28.88 14.17
CA PRO A 266 19.49 27.65 13.49
C PRO A 266 18.06 27.16 13.76
N ILE A 267 17.44 27.49 14.91
CA ILE A 267 16.04 27.18 15.18
C ILE A 267 15.11 27.99 14.27
N LEU A 268 15.34 29.31 14.16
CA LEU A 268 14.56 30.15 13.25
C LEU A 268 14.75 29.76 11.77
N ALA A 269 16.00 29.44 11.39
CA ALA A 269 16.30 28.96 10.04
C ALA A 269 15.63 27.61 9.74
N ALA A 270 15.51 26.71 10.72
CA ALA A 270 14.79 25.46 10.56
C ALA A 270 13.27 25.69 10.44
N ALA A 271 12.70 26.63 11.21
CA ALA A 271 11.30 27.04 11.03
C ALA A 271 11.04 27.61 9.62
N GLY A 272 11.97 28.46 9.12
CA GLY A 272 11.95 28.93 7.74
C GLY A 272 12.07 27.80 6.71
N ALA A 273 12.89 26.77 6.99
CA ALA A 273 13.02 25.61 6.12
C ALA A 273 11.71 24.76 6.08
N VAL A 274 11.01 24.62 7.21
CA VAL A 274 9.70 23.97 7.25
C VAL A 274 8.68 24.75 6.42
N ALA A 275 8.60 26.07 6.58
CA ALA A 275 7.74 26.93 5.77
C ALA A 275 8.10 26.82 4.28
N GLY A 276 9.38 26.83 3.95
CA GLY A 276 9.88 26.63 2.58
C GLY A 276 9.48 25.26 2.02
N ALA A 277 9.54 24.19 2.81
CA ALA A 277 9.09 22.88 2.38
C ALA A 277 7.59 22.85 2.06
N VAL A 278 6.75 23.47 2.90
CA VAL A 278 5.31 23.61 2.65
C VAL A 278 5.08 24.40 1.37
N MET A 279 5.81 25.49 1.14
CA MET A 279 5.69 26.27 -0.09
C MET A 279 6.12 25.48 -1.33
N ILE A 280 7.24 24.73 -1.27
CA ILE A 280 7.70 23.85 -2.37
C ILE A 280 6.64 22.83 -2.73
N THR A 281 5.91 22.31 -1.75
CA THR A 281 4.92 21.25 -1.93
C THR A 281 3.48 21.76 -2.07
N ALA A 282 3.29 23.08 -2.13
CA ALA A 282 1.98 23.73 -2.21
C ALA A 282 1.13 23.26 -3.41
N ILE A 283 1.78 22.91 -4.53
CA ILE A 283 1.13 22.34 -5.72
C ILE A 283 0.36 21.04 -5.44
N GLN A 284 0.75 20.27 -4.43
CA GLN A 284 0.07 19.05 -3.99
C GLN A 284 -0.77 19.29 -2.73
N LEU A 285 -0.23 20.01 -1.75
CA LEU A 285 -0.86 20.18 -0.45
C LEU A 285 -2.13 21.03 -0.50
N LEU A 286 -2.13 22.15 -1.25
CA LEU A 286 -3.30 23.01 -1.31
C LEU A 286 -4.50 22.34 -1.99
N PRO A 287 -4.34 21.71 -3.18
CA PRO A 287 -5.43 20.94 -3.78
C PRO A 287 -5.94 19.81 -2.89
N PHE A 288 -5.03 19.09 -2.23
CA PHE A 288 -5.41 18.00 -1.33
C PHE A 288 -6.23 18.50 -0.14
N VAL A 289 -5.76 19.51 0.57
CA VAL A 289 -6.48 20.09 1.73
C VAL A 289 -7.85 20.62 1.30
N ALA A 290 -7.93 21.33 0.17
CA ALA A 290 -9.20 21.82 -0.35
C ALA A 290 -10.18 20.69 -0.70
N SER A 291 -9.70 19.59 -1.29
CA SER A 291 -10.53 18.44 -1.62
C SER A 291 -11.00 17.67 -0.38
N MET A 292 -10.18 17.63 0.69
CA MET A 292 -10.50 16.88 1.91
C MET A 292 -11.51 17.58 2.84
N GLN A 293 -11.82 18.86 2.65
CA GLN A 293 -12.76 19.59 3.51
C GLN A 293 -14.15 18.92 3.59
N ASN A 294 -14.61 18.34 2.48
CA ASN A 294 -15.88 17.63 2.37
C ASN A 294 -15.74 16.11 2.31
N ALA A 295 -14.53 15.54 2.45
CA ALA A 295 -14.36 14.11 2.47
C ALA A 295 -14.96 13.47 3.73
N LYS A 296 -15.57 12.29 3.56
CA LYS A 296 -15.94 11.43 4.69
C LYS A 296 -14.68 10.73 5.18
N LEU A 297 -14.16 11.19 6.29
CA LEU A 297 -13.10 10.53 7.01
C LEU A 297 -13.68 10.04 8.35
N SER A 298 -13.94 8.74 8.46
CA SER A 298 -14.20 8.11 9.76
C SER A 298 -12.85 7.74 10.35
N TYR A 299 -12.34 8.57 11.24
CA TYR A 299 -11.08 8.31 11.91
C TYR A 299 -11.22 7.15 12.88
N ARG A 300 -10.18 6.33 12.95
CA ARG A 300 -10.00 5.38 14.03
C ARG A 300 -9.69 6.19 15.27
N GLY A 301 -10.63 6.31 16.21
CA GLY A 301 -10.39 6.98 17.48
C GLY A 301 -9.23 6.28 18.19
N GLN A 302 -8.05 6.89 18.17
CA GLN A 302 -6.85 6.34 18.82
C GLN A 302 -6.87 6.71 20.29
N THR A 303 -6.58 5.76 21.16
CA THR A 303 -6.45 5.94 22.59
C THR A 303 -5.02 5.66 23.06
N GLY A 304 -4.67 6.02 24.28
CA GLY A 304 -3.38 5.66 24.88
C GLY A 304 -3.15 4.15 24.99
N ALA A 305 -4.19 3.33 24.78
CA ALA A 305 -4.11 1.88 24.70
C ALA A 305 -3.77 1.36 23.30
N ASP A 306 -3.86 2.19 22.26
CA ASP A 306 -3.56 1.80 20.88
C ASP A 306 -2.05 1.85 20.61
N HIS A 307 -1.32 0.92 21.21
CA HIS A 307 0.11 0.73 21.09
C HIS A 307 0.43 -0.71 20.66
N LEU A 308 1.67 -0.97 20.26
CA LEU A 308 2.10 -2.34 19.91
C LEU A 308 2.27 -3.19 21.17
N GLU A 309 1.90 -4.46 21.06
CA GLU A 309 2.13 -5.43 22.11
C GLU A 309 3.64 -5.65 22.35
N PRO A 310 4.11 -5.66 23.60
CA PRO A 310 5.52 -5.91 23.93
C PRO A 310 6.07 -7.23 23.32
N ALA A 311 5.23 -8.24 23.14
CA ALA A 311 5.59 -9.49 22.47
C ALA A 311 6.13 -9.29 21.04
N ALA A 312 5.77 -8.19 20.37
CA ALA A 312 6.32 -7.84 19.04
C ALA A 312 7.84 -7.64 19.08
N LEU A 313 8.41 -7.28 20.23
CA LEU A 313 9.85 -7.06 20.40
C LEU A 313 10.71 -8.30 20.14
N ILE A 314 10.17 -9.53 20.27
CA ILE A 314 10.89 -10.76 19.90
C ILE A 314 11.33 -10.70 18.42
N THR A 315 10.50 -10.09 17.56
CA THR A 315 10.78 -9.98 16.12
C THR A 315 11.96 -9.06 15.81
N SER A 316 12.43 -8.27 16.78
CA SER A 316 13.58 -7.37 16.60
C SER A 316 14.88 -8.13 16.27
N TRP A 317 15.02 -9.35 16.77
CA TRP A 317 16.20 -10.20 16.57
C TRP A 317 15.85 -11.58 15.97
N ALA A 318 14.62 -12.06 16.13
CA ALA A 318 14.11 -13.30 15.56
C ALA A 318 12.92 -12.99 14.63
N PRO A 319 13.14 -12.46 13.40
CA PRO A 319 12.07 -12.07 12.50
C PRO A 319 11.21 -13.29 12.14
N TRP A 320 9.91 -13.04 11.98
CA TRP A 320 8.90 -14.07 11.66
C TRP A 320 8.76 -15.19 12.71
N SER A 321 9.29 -15.02 13.93
CA SER A 321 9.11 -15.99 15.04
C SER A 321 7.64 -16.14 15.45
N LEU A 322 6.85 -15.08 15.33
CA LEU A 322 5.42 -15.06 15.63
C LEU A 322 4.53 -15.34 14.40
N GLY A 323 5.04 -16.05 13.42
CA GLY A 323 4.32 -16.37 12.18
C GLY A 323 4.79 -15.57 10.97
N ARG A 324 4.35 -16.00 9.78
CA ARG A 324 4.52 -15.25 8.53
C ARG A 324 3.41 -14.19 8.41
N VAL A 325 3.46 -13.37 7.38
CA VAL A 325 2.52 -12.25 7.18
C VAL A 325 1.04 -12.66 7.24
N ASN A 326 0.69 -13.81 6.65
CA ASN A 326 -0.69 -14.31 6.62
C ASN A 326 -1.11 -15.11 7.86
N SER A 327 -0.18 -15.41 8.77
CA SER A 327 -0.39 -16.19 9.99
C SER A 327 0.29 -15.57 11.20
N PHE A 328 0.35 -14.25 11.24
CA PHE A 328 1.02 -13.50 12.32
C PHE A 328 0.10 -13.45 13.55
N ALA A 329 0.59 -13.92 14.68
CA ALA A 329 -0.23 -14.25 15.85
C ALA A 329 -0.36 -13.12 16.89
N LEU A 330 -0.22 -11.87 16.49
CA LEU A 330 -0.52 -10.72 17.33
C LEU A 330 -1.85 -10.05 16.90
N GLN A 331 -2.41 -9.21 17.75
CA GLN A 331 -3.60 -8.41 17.42
C GLN A 331 -3.34 -7.52 16.20
N HIS A 332 -2.17 -6.89 16.16
CA HIS A 332 -1.72 -6.12 15.02
C HIS A 332 -1.05 -7.06 13.99
N ASN A 333 -1.37 -6.86 12.72
CA ASN A 333 -0.79 -7.63 11.63
C ASN A 333 0.73 -7.40 11.50
N ALA A 334 1.39 -8.26 10.72
CA ALA A 334 2.84 -8.23 10.55
C ALA A 334 3.37 -6.89 10.00
N VAL A 335 2.62 -6.19 9.15
CA VAL A 335 3.02 -4.88 8.59
C VAL A 335 3.06 -3.82 9.69
N GLU A 336 2.09 -3.83 10.60
CA GLU A 336 1.99 -2.89 11.71
C GLU A 336 2.84 -3.30 12.92
N ALA A 337 3.25 -4.57 13.09
CA ALA A 337 3.89 -5.05 14.32
C ALA A 337 5.33 -5.56 14.17
N LEU A 338 5.78 -6.03 13.00
CA LEU A 338 7.15 -6.52 12.84
C LEU A 338 8.16 -5.42 13.24
N SER A 339 9.06 -5.73 14.18
CA SER A 339 9.95 -4.76 14.83
C SER A 339 11.44 -5.03 14.57
N TYR A 340 11.76 -5.75 13.49
CA TYR A 340 13.11 -6.20 13.12
C TYR A 340 14.13 -5.06 13.01
N VAL A 341 15.26 -5.22 13.68
CA VAL A 341 16.45 -4.36 13.59
C VAL A 341 17.74 -5.17 13.38
N GLY A 342 17.64 -6.49 13.43
CA GLY A 342 18.73 -7.45 13.25
C GLY A 342 19.41 -7.87 14.55
N ALA A 343 19.65 -9.17 14.70
CA ALA A 343 20.28 -9.75 15.87
C ALA A 343 21.73 -9.24 16.08
N ALA A 344 22.51 -9.16 15.01
CA ALA A 344 23.85 -8.53 15.04
C ALA A 344 23.75 -7.03 15.35
N GLY A 345 22.71 -6.35 14.82
CA GLY A 345 22.43 -4.95 15.10
C GLY A 345 22.19 -4.68 16.59
N LEU A 346 21.40 -5.53 17.26
CA LEU A 346 21.15 -5.38 18.70
C LEU A 346 22.41 -5.46 19.55
N VAL A 347 23.34 -6.36 19.25
CA VAL A 347 24.62 -6.43 19.96
C VAL A 347 25.40 -5.12 19.82
N LEU A 348 25.45 -4.55 18.63
CA LEU A 348 26.12 -3.26 18.39
C LEU A 348 25.38 -2.09 19.04
N PHE A 349 24.05 -2.11 19.04
CA PHE A 349 23.23 -1.13 19.75
C PHE A 349 23.55 -1.11 21.25
N PHE A 350 23.52 -2.26 21.91
CA PHE A 350 23.86 -2.37 23.32
C PHE A 350 25.32 -1.96 23.58
N LEU A 351 26.22 -2.26 22.67
CA LEU A 351 27.63 -1.80 22.77
C LEU A 351 27.73 -0.27 22.73
N ALA A 352 26.98 0.40 21.87
CA ALA A 352 26.95 1.86 21.79
C ALA A 352 26.40 2.51 23.07
N VAL A 353 25.40 1.85 23.72
CA VAL A 353 24.82 2.31 24.97
C VAL A 353 25.74 2.00 26.16
N ALA A 354 26.41 0.84 26.13
CA ALA A 354 27.30 0.38 27.21
C ALA A 354 28.59 1.21 27.33
N LEU A 355 29.04 1.87 26.26
CA LEU A 355 30.31 2.58 26.19
C LEU A 355 30.14 4.08 25.88
N PRO A 356 29.43 4.85 26.74
CA PRO A 356 29.12 6.27 26.48
C PRO A 356 30.37 7.16 26.35
N ALA A 357 31.43 6.89 27.13
CA ALA A 357 32.66 7.66 27.04
C ALA A 357 33.36 7.43 25.69
N ALA A 358 33.39 6.20 25.19
CA ALA A 358 33.97 5.90 23.88
C ALA A 358 33.14 6.54 22.75
N ALA A 359 31.80 6.53 22.81
CA ALA A 359 30.95 7.21 21.86
C ALA A 359 31.15 8.72 21.87
N ARG A 360 31.14 9.34 23.05
CA ARG A 360 31.32 10.80 23.24
C ARG A 360 32.73 11.31 22.86
N SER A 361 33.74 10.43 22.79
CA SER A 361 35.09 10.82 22.40
C SER A 361 35.20 11.26 20.93
N PHE A 362 34.29 10.80 20.06
CA PHE A 362 34.29 11.16 18.63
C PHE A 362 33.01 11.84 18.16
N LEU A 363 31.87 11.56 18.82
CA LEU A 363 30.61 12.21 18.48
C LEU A 363 30.58 13.68 18.96
N PRO A 364 29.93 14.57 18.20
CA PRO A 364 29.67 15.91 18.66
C PRO A 364 28.84 15.92 19.96
N ARG A 365 29.01 16.97 20.78
CA ARG A 365 28.30 17.12 22.07
C ARG A 365 26.79 16.99 21.91
N GLY A 366 26.15 16.23 22.78
CA GLY A 366 24.70 16.01 22.82
C GLY A 366 24.18 14.91 21.90
N VAL A 367 24.93 14.50 20.86
CA VAL A 367 24.46 13.50 19.87
C VAL A 367 24.15 12.16 20.51
N TRP A 368 25.10 11.57 21.25
CA TRP A 368 24.90 10.27 21.88
C TRP A 368 23.71 10.30 22.86
N THR A 369 23.67 11.33 23.72
CA THR A 369 22.58 11.47 24.71
C THR A 369 21.22 11.58 24.04
N TYR A 370 21.15 12.37 22.96
CA TYR A 370 19.92 12.53 22.19
C TYR A 370 19.48 11.21 21.54
N LEU A 371 20.38 10.52 20.83
CA LEU A 371 20.06 9.27 20.16
C LEU A 371 19.52 8.23 21.13
N VAL A 372 20.16 8.06 22.29
CA VAL A 372 19.73 7.12 23.33
C VAL A 372 18.37 7.55 23.93
N ALA A 373 18.24 8.81 24.35
CA ALA A 373 17.01 9.29 24.97
C ALA A 373 15.81 9.22 24.00
N ALA A 374 15.99 9.64 22.75
CA ALA A 374 14.94 9.58 21.73
C ALA A 374 14.54 8.13 21.41
N THR A 375 15.51 7.19 21.39
CA THR A 375 15.23 5.76 21.22
C THR A 375 14.36 5.24 22.36
N VAL A 376 14.70 5.56 23.60
CA VAL A 376 13.93 5.13 24.80
C VAL A 376 12.52 5.73 24.77
N VAL A 377 12.39 7.03 24.46
CA VAL A 377 11.08 7.71 24.40
C VAL A 377 10.18 7.08 23.33
N TRP A 378 10.70 6.90 22.10
CA TRP A 378 9.89 6.29 21.05
C TRP A 378 9.58 4.83 21.31
N ALA A 379 10.51 4.04 21.87
CA ALA A 379 10.23 2.66 22.27
C ALA A 379 9.13 2.59 23.34
N ALA A 380 9.17 3.47 24.35
CA ALA A 380 8.13 3.55 25.38
C ALA A 380 6.76 3.92 24.78
N LEU A 381 6.70 4.94 23.91
CA LEU A 381 5.44 5.34 23.27
C LEU A 381 4.86 4.23 22.39
N ILE A 382 5.71 3.51 21.65
CA ILE A 382 5.28 2.48 20.68
C ILE A 382 4.83 1.19 21.38
N TYR A 383 5.51 0.76 22.44
CA TYR A 383 5.28 -0.57 23.06
C TYR A 383 4.64 -0.52 24.45
N LEU A 384 4.61 0.63 25.12
CA LEU A 384 3.99 0.78 26.44
C LEU A 384 2.79 1.73 26.43
N GLY A 385 2.74 2.68 25.48
CA GLY A 385 1.62 3.62 25.35
C GLY A 385 1.39 4.50 26.58
N GLY A 386 0.17 4.46 27.12
CA GLY A 386 -0.23 5.13 28.33
C GLY A 386 -0.37 6.66 28.24
N PRO A 387 -0.32 7.40 29.37
CA PRO A 387 -0.54 8.85 29.41
C PRO A 387 0.38 9.66 28.47
N PRO A 388 1.69 9.33 28.28
CA PRO A 388 2.54 10.05 27.34
C PRO A 388 2.07 9.93 25.88
N LEU A 389 1.56 8.77 25.48
CA LEU A 389 0.96 8.58 24.16
C LEU A 389 -0.32 9.39 24.02
N SER A 390 -1.20 9.39 25.04
CA SER A 390 -2.43 10.20 25.03
C SER A 390 -2.14 11.71 24.92
N ILE A 391 -1.02 12.18 25.45
CA ILE A 391 -0.58 13.58 25.28
C ILE A 391 -0.14 13.83 23.82
N LEU A 392 0.64 12.93 23.23
CA LEU A 392 1.07 13.04 21.85
C LEU A 392 -0.14 13.05 20.88
N GLN A 393 -1.14 12.22 21.15
CA GLN A 393 -2.36 12.12 20.35
C GLN A 393 -3.27 13.36 20.45
N LYS A 394 -3.08 14.24 21.45
CA LYS A 394 -3.76 15.53 21.52
C LYS A 394 -3.21 16.56 20.52
N LEU A 395 -2.04 16.33 19.94
CA LEU A 395 -1.50 17.19 18.89
C LEU A 395 -2.33 17.01 17.61
N PRO A 396 -2.90 18.11 17.07
CA PRO A 396 -3.94 18.01 16.04
C PRO A 396 -3.41 17.39 14.75
N VAL A 397 -4.33 16.75 14.03
CA VAL A 397 -4.26 16.28 12.64
C VAL A 397 -3.24 15.16 12.36
N LEU A 398 -1.99 15.27 12.82
CA LEU A 398 -0.93 14.32 12.43
C LEU A 398 -0.83 13.10 13.35
N PHE A 399 -1.23 13.25 14.62
CA PHE A 399 -1.00 12.23 15.64
C PHE A 399 -2.31 11.68 16.23
N ALA A 400 -3.39 12.46 16.23
CA ALA A 400 -4.66 12.09 16.84
C ALA A 400 -5.27 10.80 16.27
N ASP A 401 -5.12 10.61 14.95
CA ASP A 401 -5.79 9.55 14.20
C ASP A 401 -4.80 8.56 13.58
N ASN A 402 -3.52 8.62 13.97
CA ASN A 402 -2.49 7.75 13.43
C ASN A 402 -1.96 6.78 14.47
N PHE A 403 -1.93 5.50 14.10
CA PHE A 403 -1.38 4.44 14.95
C PHE A 403 0.10 4.69 15.25
N VAL A 404 0.46 4.76 16.54
CA VAL A 404 1.82 5.09 16.99
C VAL A 404 2.87 4.06 16.55
N GLY A 405 2.47 2.82 16.28
CA GLY A 405 3.35 1.77 15.74
C GLY A 405 4.09 2.20 14.48
N ARG A 406 3.56 3.15 13.71
CA ARG A 406 4.21 3.70 12.50
C ARG A 406 5.41 4.61 12.81
N ALA A 407 5.57 5.07 14.06
CA ALA A 407 6.79 5.75 14.51
C ALA A 407 8.01 4.82 14.58
N ARG A 408 7.85 3.50 14.35
CA ARG A 408 8.99 2.60 14.10
C ARG A 408 9.87 3.06 12.93
N SER A 409 9.37 3.90 12.04
CA SER A 409 10.16 4.57 10.99
C SER A 409 11.32 5.38 11.58
N VAL A 410 11.04 6.25 12.55
CA VAL A 410 12.08 7.04 13.25
C VAL A 410 12.83 6.22 14.29
N LEU A 411 12.16 5.29 15.00
CA LEU A 411 12.82 4.39 15.94
C LEU A 411 13.87 3.51 15.24
N GLY A 412 13.53 2.93 14.10
CA GLY A 412 14.47 2.13 13.28
C GLY A 412 15.67 2.94 12.81
N PHE A 413 15.46 4.22 12.43
CA PHE A 413 16.55 5.13 12.11
C PHE A 413 17.45 5.39 13.31
N LEU A 414 16.91 5.74 14.48
CA LEU A 414 17.69 6.02 15.69
C LEU A 414 18.52 4.81 16.11
N ILE A 415 17.92 3.61 16.09
CA ILE A 415 18.63 2.36 16.40
C ILE A 415 19.75 2.11 15.38
N ALA A 416 19.48 2.30 14.08
CA ALA A 416 20.51 2.14 13.05
C ALA A 416 21.71 3.11 13.24
N MET A 417 21.45 4.33 13.69
CA MET A 417 22.52 5.27 14.06
C MET A 417 23.35 4.77 15.23
N LEU A 418 22.71 4.20 16.27
CA LEU A 418 23.40 3.60 17.42
C LEU A 418 24.15 2.32 17.03
N ILE A 419 23.64 1.49 16.11
CA ILE A 419 24.34 0.34 15.53
C ILE A 419 25.65 0.80 14.86
N ALA A 420 25.62 1.87 14.07
CA ALA A 420 26.81 2.44 13.45
C ALA A 420 27.82 2.94 14.49
N VAL A 421 27.34 3.61 15.54
CA VAL A 421 28.19 4.08 16.67
C VAL A 421 28.84 2.89 17.38
N GLY A 422 28.10 1.81 17.65
CA GLY A 422 28.62 0.58 18.24
C GLY A 422 29.71 -0.07 17.41
N PHE A 423 29.50 -0.14 16.08
CA PHE A 423 30.50 -0.68 15.17
C PHE A 423 31.76 0.20 15.08
N GLU A 424 31.60 1.52 15.07
CA GLU A 424 32.73 2.45 15.12
C GLU A 424 33.55 2.29 16.42
N ILE A 425 32.87 2.14 17.57
CA ILE A 425 33.51 1.82 18.87
C ILE A 425 34.30 0.53 18.75
N ALA A 426 33.70 -0.54 18.17
CA ALA A 426 34.37 -1.81 18.02
C ALA A 426 35.66 -1.69 17.19
N LEU A 427 35.61 -0.99 16.06
CA LEU A 427 36.75 -0.77 15.18
C LEU A 427 37.84 0.12 15.81
N ARG A 428 37.45 1.16 16.58
CA ARG A 428 38.40 2.03 17.29
C ARG A 428 39.06 1.35 18.47
N LYS A 429 38.29 0.56 19.24
CA LYS A 429 38.78 -0.16 20.40
C LYS A 429 39.74 -1.30 20.04
N ALA A 430 39.59 -1.87 18.88
CA ALA A 430 40.62 -2.77 18.33
C ALA A 430 41.99 -2.11 18.24
N LYS A 431 42.07 -0.78 18.39
CA LYS A 431 43.31 0.02 18.35
C LYS A 431 43.77 0.53 19.73
N ALA A 432 42.94 0.43 20.80
CA ALA A 432 43.23 1.01 22.12
C ALA A 432 43.22 -0.02 23.26
N ALA A 433 44.07 0.12 24.27
CA ALA A 433 44.40 -0.95 25.18
C ALA A 433 43.50 -1.12 26.43
N GLU A 434 42.87 -0.10 27.07
CA GLU A 434 42.09 -0.33 28.30
C GLU A 434 40.92 0.63 28.58
N LEU A 435 39.91 0.16 29.36
CA LEU A 435 38.76 0.95 29.84
C LEU A 435 38.94 1.31 31.32
N PRO A 436 38.61 2.56 31.78
CA PRO A 436 38.57 2.92 33.21
C PRO A 436 37.55 2.08 34.00
N ALA A 437 37.88 1.76 35.25
CA ALA A 437 37.06 0.87 36.10
C ALA A 437 35.61 1.34 36.32
N ALA A 438 35.36 2.66 36.39
CA ALA A 438 34.01 3.22 36.49
C ALA A 438 33.09 2.90 35.31
N HIS A 439 33.61 2.83 34.09
CA HIS A 439 32.87 2.49 32.90
C HIS A 439 32.57 1.00 32.81
N ARG A 440 33.33 0.15 33.50
CA ARG A 440 33.13 -1.30 33.51
C ARG A 440 31.82 -1.68 34.22
N ARG A 441 31.47 -1.03 35.36
CA ARG A 441 30.21 -1.30 36.06
C ARG A 441 28.98 -0.94 35.23
N TRP A 442 29.03 0.23 34.58
CA TRP A 442 27.97 0.64 33.65
C TRP A 442 27.82 -0.34 32.50
N ALA A 443 28.92 -0.74 31.86
CA ALA A 443 28.90 -1.69 30.76
C ALA A 443 28.34 -3.05 31.15
N ILE A 444 28.67 -3.55 32.37
CA ILE A 444 28.09 -4.79 32.91
C ILE A 444 26.58 -4.60 33.14
N GLY A 445 26.15 -3.46 33.69
CA GLY A 445 24.73 -3.16 33.92
C GLY A 445 23.93 -3.12 32.62
N VAL A 446 24.44 -2.46 31.58
CA VAL A 446 23.80 -2.42 30.25
C VAL A 446 23.77 -3.82 29.62
N GLY A 447 24.83 -4.60 29.75
CA GLY A 447 24.87 -6.00 29.30
C GLY A 447 23.81 -6.86 30.00
N ALA A 448 23.66 -6.72 31.33
CA ALA A 448 22.64 -7.43 32.09
C ALA A 448 21.22 -7.01 31.67
N VAL A 449 20.97 -5.71 31.42
CA VAL A 449 19.70 -5.23 30.85
C VAL A 449 19.45 -5.83 29.46
N GLY A 450 20.48 -5.93 28.63
CA GLY A 450 20.37 -6.56 27.30
C GLY A 450 19.97 -8.04 27.38
N VAL A 451 20.61 -8.79 28.29
CA VAL A 451 20.27 -10.21 28.53
C VAL A 451 18.86 -10.36 29.10
N LEU A 452 18.47 -9.50 30.06
CA LEU A 452 17.12 -9.49 30.61
C LEU A 452 16.07 -9.16 29.52
N ALA A 453 16.32 -8.13 28.70
CA ALA A 453 15.43 -7.80 27.58
C ALA A 453 15.29 -8.96 26.59
N LEU A 454 16.38 -9.65 26.27
CA LEU A 454 16.36 -10.85 25.42
C LEU A 454 15.51 -11.97 26.06
N ALA A 455 15.70 -12.23 27.36
CA ALA A 455 14.92 -13.24 28.09
C ALA A 455 13.43 -12.88 28.17
N LEU A 456 13.10 -11.62 28.44
CA LEU A 456 11.71 -11.15 28.48
C LEU A 456 11.03 -11.26 27.12
N THR A 457 11.71 -10.84 26.03
CA THR A 457 11.13 -10.98 24.69
C THR A 457 10.93 -12.44 24.28
N LEU A 458 11.84 -13.34 24.67
CA LEU A 458 11.69 -14.78 24.45
C LEU A 458 10.52 -15.36 25.24
N PHE A 459 10.37 -14.94 26.50
CA PHE A 459 9.25 -15.37 27.36
C PHE A 459 7.91 -14.88 26.81
N ASP A 460 7.78 -13.59 26.47
CA ASP A 460 6.56 -13.03 25.91
C ASP A 460 6.21 -13.66 24.56
N GLY A 461 7.20 -13.85 23.69
CA GLY A 461 7.01 -14.57 22.43
C GLY A 461 6.55 -16.00 22.62
N TRP A 462 7.12 -16.71 23.59
CA TRP A 462 6.69 -18.08 23.94
C TRP A 462 5.24 -18.12 24.46
N ARG A 463 4.82 -17.14 25.27
CA ARG A 463 3.43 -17.04 25.74
C ARG A 463 2.43 -16.94 24.58
N VAL A 464 2.77 -16.24 23.52
CA VAL A 464 1.92 -16.15 22.30
C VAL A 464 1.84 -17.49 21.60
N VAL A 465 2.97 -18.20 21.47
CA VAL A 465 3.04 -19.52 20.81
C VAL A 465 2.31 -20.60 21.62
N ALA A 466 2.45 -20.57 22.94
CA ALA A 466 1.87 -21.54 23.87
C ALA A 466 0.39 -21.23 24.23
N ALA A 467 -0.18 -20.13 23.71
CA ALA A 467 -1.57 -19.76 24.00
C ALA A 467 -2.54 -20.80 23.42
N PRO A 468 -3.63 -21.14 24.15
CA PRO A 468 -4.67 -22.03 23.62
C PRO A 468 -5.25 -21.49 22.30
N GLY A 469 -5.33 -22.34 21.27
CA GLY A 469 -5.82 -21.95 19.94
C GLY A 469 -4.79 -21.26 19.05
N SER A 470 -3.53 -21.20 19.44
CA SER A 470 -2.45 -20.67 18.58
C SER A 470 -2.15 -21.64 17.43
N ASP A 471 -2.22 -21.16 16.20
CA ASP A 471 -1.81 -21.91 14.99
C ASP A 471 -0.28 -21.96 14.78
N LEU A 472 0.48 -21.34 15.68
CA LEU A 472 1.93 -21.29 15.56
C LEU A 472 2.58 -22.63 15.93
N ARG A 473 3.51 -23.07 15.09
CA ARG A 473 4.28 -24.29 15.35
C ARG A 473 5.44 -23.99 16.31
N PRO A 474 5.50 -24.61 17.52
CA PRO A 474 6.58 -24.37 18.51
C PRO A 474 7.97 -24.60 17.93
N LEU A 475 8.14 -25.61 17.06
CA LEU A 475 9.41 -25.90 16.38
C LEU A 475 9.85 -24.73 15.48
N SER A 476 8.93 -24.13 14.72
CA SER A 476 9.24 -22.98 13.86
C SER A 476 9.71 -21.77 14.68
N PHE A 477 9.04 -21.51 15.79
CA PHE A 477 9.46 -20.48 16.76
C PHE A 477 10.86 -20.76 17.31
N ALA A 478 11.11 -21.99 17.81
CA ALA A 478 12.40 -22.39 18.38
C ALA A 478 13.54 -22.25 17.36
N VAL A 479 13.35 -22.71 16.12
CA VAL A 479 14.36 -22.62 15.04
C VAL A 479 14.72 -21.17 14.75
N ARG A 480 13.74 -20.27 14.65
CA ARG A 480 13.95 -18.84 14.36
C ARG A 480 14.66 -18.13 15.51
N CYS A 481 14.27 -18.43 16.75
CA CYS A 481 14.94 -17.91 17.94
C CYS A 481 16.39 -18.45 18.04
N ALA A 482 16.62 -19.74 17.78
CA ALA A 482 17.96 -20.32 17.77
C ALA A 482 18.85 -19.67 16.70
N ALA A 483 18.33 -19.41 15.50
CA ALA A 483 19.06 -18.69 14.45
C ALA A 483 19.44 -17.27 14.89
N GLY A 484 18.51 -16.52 15.50
CA GLY A 484 18.78 -15.19 16.04
C GLY A 484 19.84 -15.23 17.15
N LEU A 485 19.73 -16.16 18.10
CA LEU A 485 20.73 -16.37 19.16
C LEU A 485 22.12 -16.74 18.61
N ALA A 486 22.17 -17.57 17.58
CA ALA A 486 23.42 -17.93 16.91
C ALA A 486 24.10 -16.72 16.28
N ILE A 487 23.34 -15.81 15.66
CA ILE A 487 23.85 -14.55 15.11
C ILE A 487 24.33 -13.61 16.23
N ILE A 488 23.60 -13.50 17.34
CA ILE A 488 24.03 -12.75 18.53
C ILE A 488 25.36 -13.29 19.04
N ALA A 489 25.46 -14.61 19.24
CA ALA A 489 26.67 -15.27 19.71
C ALA A 489 27.85 -15.09 18.74
N ALA A 490 27.64 -15.26 17.43
CA ALA A 490 28.65 -15.05 16.40
C ALA A 490 29.15 -13.60 16.39
N THR A 491 28.25 -12.61 16.54
CA THR A 491 28.62 -11.19 16.62
C THR A 491 29.39 -10.89 17.89
N ALA A 492 28.94 -11.40 19.04
CA ALA A 492 29.67 -11.27 20.31
C ALA A 492 31.07 -11.88 20.25
N LEU A 493 31.22 -13.07 19.64
CA LEU A 493 32.50 -13.73 19.42
C LEU A 493 33.41 -12.92 18.49
N ALA A 494 32.86 -12.36 17.40
CA ALA A 494 33.59 -11.46 16.51
C ALA A 494 34.11 -10.22 17.24
N LEU A 495 33.26 -9.56 18.05
CA LEU A 495 33.66 -8.40 18.86
C LEU A 495 34.70 -8.77 19.92
N TRP A 496 34.55 -9.91 20.57
CA TRP A 496 35.51 -10.42 21.55
C TRP A 496 36.88 -10.68 20.90
N SER A 497 36.91 -11.32 19.72
CA SER A 497 38.14 -11.58 18.97
C SER A 497 38.87 -10.30 18.53
N LEU A 498 38.12 -9.23 18.21
CA LEU A 498 38.67 -7.93 17.89
C LEU A 498 39.40 -7.27 19.09
N TRP A 499 38.99 -7.60 20.33
CA TRP A 499 39.42 -6.90 21.55
C TRP A 499 40.48 -7.63 22.36
N ARG A 500 40.71 -8.94 22.15
CA ARG A 500 41.70 -9.72 22.91
C ARG A 500 43.06 -9.71 22.20
N PRO A 501 44.14 -9.16 22.81
CA PRO A 501 45.47 -9.10 22.20
C PRO A 501 46.06 -10.49 21.96
N SER A 502 45.80 -11.46 22.86
CA SER A 502 46.29 -12.85 22.79
C SER A 502 45.68 -13.68 21.63
N VAL A 503 44.55 -13.25 21.08
CA VAL A 503 43.85 -13.89 19.97
C VAL A 503 44.09 -13.17 18.64
N ARG A 504 44.88 -12.10 18.61
CA ARG A 504 45.21 -11.31 17.41
C ARG A 504 46.12 -12.11 16.45
N ARG A 505 45.64 -13.26 15.97
CA ARG A 505 46.22 -13.90 14.79
C ARG A 505 45.98 -13.03 13.56
N ARG A 506 46.96 -12.97 12.64
CA ARG A 506 46.98 -12.08 11.46
C ARG A 506 45.70 -12.04 10.63
N TRP A 507 44.95 -13.14 10.57
CA TRP A 507 43.73 -13.30 9.78
C TRP A 507 42.41 -13.16 10.60
N LEU A 508 42.43 -13.38 11.93
CA LEU A 508 41.20 -13.34 12.78
C LEU A 508 40.65 -11.92 12.92
N THR A 509 41.46 -10.91 13.04
CA THR A 509 41.01 -9.52 13.16
C THR A 509 40.29 -9.01 11.91
N PRO A 510 40.84 -9.20 10.68
CA PRO A 510 40.09 -8.84 9.47
C PRO A 510 38.82 -9.67 9.28
N ALA A 511 38.85 -10.98 9.55
CA ALA A 511 37.70 -11.84 9.43
C ALA A 511 36.56 -11.41 10.37
N ALA A 512 36.87 -11.11 11.64
CA ALA A 512 35.90 -10.63 12.61
C ALA A 512 35.27 -9.26 12.23
N ALA A 513 36.06 -8.34 11.70
CA ALA A 513 35.56 -7.02 11.28
C ALA A 513 34.65 -7.10 10.04
N VAL A 514 34.93 -8.07 9.13
CA VAL A 514 34.14 -8.33 7.93
C VAL A 514 32.88 -9.15 8.26
N ALA A 515 32.94 -10.06 9.25
CA ALA A 515 31.82 -10.92 9.62
C ALA A 515 30.57 -10.09 10.04
N VAL A 516 30.75 -8.96 10.73
CA VAL A 516 29.62 -8.17 11.25
C VAL A 516 28.70 -7.65 10.13
N PRO A 517 29.18 -6.92 9.12
CA PRO A 517 28.29 -6.48 8.01
C PRO A 517 27.70 -7.66 7.22
N LEU A 518 28.40 -8.80 7.12
CA LEU A 518 27.87 -9.99 6.46
C LEU A 518 26.75 -10.65 7.28
N LEU A 519 26.86 -10.74 8.61
CA LEU A 519 25.79 -11.25 9.47
C LEU A 519 24.52 -10.38 9.38
N VAL A 520 24.68 -9.06 9.34
CA VAL A 520 23.55 -8.12 9.11
C VAL A 520 22.92 -8.38 7.74
N LEU A 521 23.72 -8.48 6.68
CA LEU A 521 23.26 -8.75 5.32
C LEU A 521 22.50 -10.06 5.21
N VAL A 522 23.08 -11.15 5.70
CA VAL A 522 22.51 -12.51 5.58
C VAL A 522 21.15 -12.57 6.28
N GLN A 523 21.06 -12.07 7.53
CA GLN A 523 19.79 -12.07 8.25
C GLN A 523 18.75 -11.19 7.56
N ALA A 524 19.14 -10.03 7.02
CA ALA A 524 18.24 -9.15 6.29
C ALA A 524 17.70 -9.80 5.01
N LEU A 525 18.56 -10.50 4.24
CA LEU A 525 18.14 -11.24 3.04
C LEU A 525 17.14 -12.35 3.38
N PHE A 526 17.37 -13.09 4.48
CA PHE A 526 16.38 -14.07 4.97
C PHE A 526 15.08 -13.42 5.44
N THR A 527 15.13 -12.20 5.98
CA THR A 527 13.92 -11.47 6.43
C THR A 527 13.07 -11.04 5.25
N VAL A 528 13.67 -10.58 4.15
CA VAL A 528 12.92 -10.17 2.95
C VAL A 528 12.53 -11.34 2.05
N TYR A 529 13.22 -12.48 2.17
CA TYR A 529 12.91 -13.67 1.40
C TYR A 529 11.54 -14.23 1.78
N GLY A 530 10.64 -14.36 0.81
CA GLY A 530 9.25 -14.80 1.03
C GLY A 530 8.32 -13.71 1.59
N TYR A 531 8.80 -12.47 1.75
CA TYR A 531 7.95 -11.30 2.03
C TYR A 531 7.89 -10.33 0.84
N TRP A 532 9.03 -9.96 0.26
CA TRP A 532 9.02 -9.16 -0.97
C TRP A 532 8.56 -10.04 -2.12
N PRO A 533 7.45 -9.69 -2.80
CA PRO A 533 6.90 -10.51 -3.85
C PRO A 533 7.85 -10.57 -5.05
N ARG A 534 7.88 -11.73 -5.71
CA ARG A 534 8.56 -11.98 -6.98
C ARG A 534 7.61 -12.77 -7.85
N VAL A 535 6.55 -12.08 -8.27
CA VAL A 535 5.39 -12.70 -8.92
C VAL A 535 5.53 -12.55 -10.43
N ASP A 536 5.02 -13.50 -11.19
CA ASP A 536 5.09 -13.47 -12.63
C ASP A 536 4.41 -12.22 -13.21
N ARG A 537 4.94 -11.70 -14.29
CA ARG A 537 4.45 -10.46 -14.90
C ARG A 537 3.05 -10.60 -15.52
N ASP A 538 2.63 -11.80 -15.87
CA ASP A 538 1.28 -12.10 -16.35
C ASP A 538 0.19 -11.85 -15.31
N THR A 539 0.56 -11.80 -14.02
CA THR A 539 -0.33 -11.44 -12.91
C THR A 539 -0.56 -9.92 -12.77
N TRP A 540 0.18 -9.08 -13.51
CA TRP A 540 0.04 -7.63 -13.46
C TRP A 540 -1.25 -7.17 -14.13
N TYR A 541 -2.33 -7.07 -13.36
CA TYR A 541 -3.66 -6.64 -13.78
C TYR A 541 -4.10 -7.25 -15.12
N PRO A 542 -4.12 -8.59 -15.24
CA PRO A 542 -4.47 -9.25 -16.48
C PRO A 542 -5.94 -9.03 -16.82
N GLN A 543 -6.27 -8.96 -18.09
CA GLN A 543 -7.64 -8.84 -18.55
C GLN A 543 -8.22 -10.22 -18.85
N THR A 544 -9.25 -10.60 -18.09
CA THR A 544 -10.03 -11.84 -18.30
C THR A 544 -11.21 -11.61 -19.23
N ASP A 545 -11.94 -12.68 -19.58
CA ASP A 545 -13.13 -12.60 -20.43
C ASP A 545 -14.19 -11.66 -19.89
N VAL A 546 -14.39 -11.63 -18.57
CA VAL A 546 -15.35 -10.72 -17.95
C VAL A 546 -14.92 -9.25 -18.07
N HIS A 547 -13.62 -8.95 -18.01
CA HIS A 547 -13.13 -7.60 -18.27
C HIS A 547 -13.42 -7.19 -19.72
N ARG A 548 -13.15 -8.09 -20.71
CA ARG A 548 -13.48 -7.85 -22.12
C ARG A 548 -14.97 -7.69 -22.37
N TYR A 549 -15.79 -8.52 -21.69
CA TYR A 549 -17.24 -8.39 -21.75
C TYR A 549 -17.72 -7.03 -21.23
N LEU A 550 -17.26 -6.62 -20.05
CA LEU A 550 -17.64 -5.33 -19.48
C LEU A 550 -17.13 -4.17 -20.34
N ALA A 551 -15.89 -4.21 -20.84
CA ALA A 551 -15.34 -3.19 -21.72
C ALA A 551 -16.17 -3.00 -22.99
N ALA A 552 -16.70 -4.08 -23.58
CA ALA A 552 -17.51 -4.03 -24.78
C ALA A 552 -18.96 -3.55 -24.54
N ASN A 553 -19.51 -3.73 -23.34
CA ASN A 553 -20.95 -3.55 -23.09
C ASN A 553 -21.29 -2.45 -22.08
N LEU A 554 -20.31 -1.96 -21.29
CA LEU A 554 -20.56 -0.99 -20.23
C LEU A 554 -20.86 0.41 -20.77
N GLY A 555 -20.23 0.79 -21.88
CA GLY A 555 -20.32 2.14 -22.44
C GLY A 555 -19.85 3.19 -21.42
N HIS A 556 -20.68 4.21 -21.20
CA HIS A 556 -20.38 5.28 -20.24
C HIS A 556 -20.83 4.96 -18.81
N ASP A 557 -21.53 3.84 -18.59
CA ASP A 557 -22.13 3.45 -17.33
C ASP A 557 -21.12 2.82 -16.34
N ARG A 558 -21.61 2.33 -15.20
CA ARG A 558 -20.80 1.65 -14.18
C ARG A 558 -21.25 0.22 -13.98
N PHE A 559 -20.33 -0.58 -13.46
CA PHE A 559 -20.68 -1.80 -12.77
C PHE A 559 -20.44 -1.69 -11.26
N ALA A 560 -20.97 -2.63 -10.49
CA ALA A 560 -20.68 -2.80 -9.07
C ALA A 560 -20.24 -4.23 -8.79
N SER A 561 -19.13 -4.42 -8.10
CA SER A 561 -18.67 -5.73 -7.64
C SER A 561 -19.27 -6.06 -6.28
N ALA A 562 -19.82 -7.25 -6.14
CA ALA A 562 -20.39 -7.76 -4.90
C ALA A 562 -19.68 -9.04 -4.44
N ASP A 563 -19.37 -9.10 -3.14
CA ASP A 563 -18.64 -10.19 -2.48
C ASP A 563 -17.39 -10.67 -3.23
N GLY A 564 -16.72 -9.77 -3.95
CA GLY A 564 -15.47 -10.05 -4.67
C GLY A 564 -15.67 -10.67 -6.06
N GLY A 565 -16.81 -10.43 -6.72
CA GLY A 565 -17.04 -10.83 -8.12
C GLY A 565 -16.02 -10.22 -9.09
N MET A 566 -15.54 -9.01 -8.79
CA MET A 566 -14.32 -8.37 -9.33
C MET A 566 -13.50 -7.89 -8.15
N TYR A 567 -12.18 -7.73 -8.31
CA TYR A 567 -11.34 -7.21 -7.23
C TYR A 567 -11.54 -5.70 -7.08
N PRO A 568 -12.15 -5.21 -5.96
CA PRO A 568 -12.56 -3.82 -5.85
C PRO A 568 -11.38 -2.84 -6.01
N GLY A 569 -11.49 -1.91 -6.95
CA GLY A 569 -10.48 -0.86 -7.22
C GLY A 569 -9.40 -1.25 -8.23
N ALA A 570 -9.14 -2.55 -8.44
CA ALA A 570 -8.18 -3.02 -9.44
C ALA A 570 -8.65 -2.75 -10.89
N ASP A 571 -9.96 -2.64 -11.08
CA ASP A 571 -10.61 -2.44 -12.37
C ASP A 571 -10.23 -1.12 -13.05
N SER A 572 -9.72 -0.14 -12.28
CA SER A 572 -9.17 1.10 -12.82
C SER A 572 -7.96 0.86 -13.75
N ALA A 573 -7.20 -0.22 -13.52
CA ALA A 573 -6.11 -0.61 -14.42
C ALA A 573 -6.62 -1.13 -15.79
N ALA A 574 -7.89 -1.56 -15.86
CA ALA A 574 -8.57 -1.97 -17.09
C ALA A 574 -9.41 -0.84 -17.73
N GLY A 575 -9.43 0.36 -17.11
CA GLY A 575 -10.25 1.50 -17.57
C GLY A 575 -11.76 1.28 -17.39
N LEU A 576 -12.17 0.40 -16.45
CA LEU A 576 -13.58 0.09 -16.21
C LEU A 576 -14.11 0.90 -15.03
N ARG A 577 -15.26 1.56 -15.21
CA ARG A 577 -15.91 2.34 -14.15
C ARG A 577 -16.62 1.41 -13.17
N SER A 578 -16.10 1.31 -11.95
CA SER A 578 -16.68 0.53 -10.85
C SER A 578 -17.25 1.43 -9.77
N LEU A 579 -18.42 1.07 -9.20
CA LEU A 579 -18.92 1.74 -7.99
C LEU A 579 -18.12 1.31 -6.76
N THR A 580 -17.59 0.10 -6.74
CA THR A 580 -16.83 -0.46 -5.62
C THR A 580 -15.34 -0.16 -5.75
N GLY A 581 -14.64 -0.08 -4.62
CA GLY A 581 -13.20 0.17 -4.57
C GLY A 581 -12.80 1.10 -3.44
N GLU A 582 -11.54 1.52 -3.47
CA GLU A 582 -10.95 2.36 -2.43
C GLU A 582 -10.70 3.78 -2.92
N GLY A 583 -11.18 4.78 -2.17
CA GLY A 583 -11.02 6.20 -2.47
C GLY A 583 -11.43 7.11 -1.33
N PHE A 584 -11.16 8.40 -1.49
CA PHE A 584 -11.66 9.44 -0.57
C PHE A 584 -12.99 9.98 -1.11
N PHE A 585 -14.09 9.58 -0.49
CA PHE A 585 -15.44 9.89 -0.95
C PHE A 585 -15.96 11.18 -0.32
N ASP A 586 -16.68 11.97 -1.12
CA ASP A 586 -17.43 13.13 -0.62
C ASP A 586 -18.51 12.68 0.38
N LYS A 587 -18.81 13.53 1.39
CA LYS A 587 -19.80 13.22 2.45
C LYS A 587 -21.19 12.96 1.91
N ARG A 588 -21.65 13.75 0.91
CA ARG A 588 -22.98 13.58 0.31
C ARG A 588 -23.06 12.31 -0.52
N PHE A 589 -22.03 12.02 -1.32
CA PHE A 589 -21.92 10.77 -2.06
C PHE A 589 -21.90 9.55 -1.11
N ALA A 590 -21.12 9.63 -0.03
CA ALA A 590 -21.10 8.58 1.00
C ALA A 590 -22.46 8.38 1.68
N GLN A 591 -23.24 9.47 1.94
CA GLN A 591 -24.61 9.36 2.44
C GLN A 591 -25.53 8.65 1.44
N THR A 592 -25.39 8.92 0.15
CA THR A 592 -26.16 8.22 -0.89
C THR A 592 -25.86 6.73 -0.90
N VAL A 593 -24.60 6.36 -0.82
CA VAL A 593 -24.16 4.96 -0.75
C VAL A 593 -24.66 4.28 0.55
N GLN A 594 -24.72 5.00 1.68
CA GLN A 594 -25.25 4.48 2.93
C GLN A 594 -26.76 4.16 2.88
N GLY A 595 -27.48 4.65 1.88
CA GLY A 595 -28.85 4.25 1.59
C GLY A 595 -28.98 2.88 0.93
N LEU A 596 -27.89 2.24 0.57
CA LEU A 596 -27.88 0.88 0.01
C LEU A 596 -28.13 -0.16 1.09
N PRO A 597 -28.91 -1.23 0.83
CA PRO A 597 -29.25 -2.26 1.81
C PRO A 597 -28.01 -3.07 2.19
N GLY A 598 -27.71 -3.19 3.49
CA GLY A 598 -26.61 -4.02 4.00
C GLY A 598 -25.22 -3.60 3.49
N GLU A 599 -25.02 -2.33 3.15
CA GLU A 599 -23.75 -1.82 2.65
C GLU A 599 -22.62 -2.00 3.65
N LYS A 600 -21.41 -2.19 3.12
CA LYS A 600 -20.16 -2.29 3.92
C LYS A 600 -19.22 -1.17 3.51
N PHE A 601 -19.54 0.04 3.95
CA PHE A 601 -18.75 1.23 3.68
C PHE A 601 -17.74 1.45 4.82
N GLY A 602 -16.48 1.09 4.56
CA GLY A 602 -15.36 1.43 5.43
C GLY A 602 -14.98 2.91 5.32
N THR A 603 -13.86 3.30 5.93
CA THR A 603 -13.34 4.68 5.85
C THR A 603 -13.04 5.10 4.41
N THR A 604 -12.45 4.19 3.64
CA THR A 604 -11.98 4.45 2.26
C THR A 604 -12.40 3.37 1.29
N LEU A 605 -12.94 2.23 1.75
CA LEU A 605 -13.26 1.07 0.94
C LEU A 605 -14.77 0.82 0.90
N LEU A 606 -15.34 0.86 -0.31
CA LEU A 606 -16.73 0.50 -0.58
C LEU A 606 -16.81 -0.94 -1.09
N ARG A 607 -17.54 -1.78 -0.37
CA ARG A 607 -17.89 -3.16 -0.73
C ARG A 607 -19.40 -3.36 -0.66
N LEU A 608 -19.94 -4.19 -1.54
CA LEU A 608 -21.36 -4.50 -1.58
C LEU A 608 -21.59 -6.00 -1.33
N PRO A 609 -22.66 -6.39 -0.61
CA PRO A 609 -23.03 -7.79 -0.48
C PRO A 609 -23.74 -8.28 -1.75
N ALA A 610 -23.54 -9.56 -2.09
CA ALA A 610 -24.23 -10.22 -3.20
C ALA A 610 -25.64 -10.70 -2.79
N THR A 611 -26.56 -9.74 -2.60
CA THR A 611 -27.97 -10.02 -2.28
C THR A 611 -28.89 -9.51 -3.39
N GLN A 612 -30.07 -10.14 -3.54
CA GLN A 612 -31.05 -9.70 -4.52
C GLN A 612 -31.58 -8.30 -4.21
N GLU A 613 -31.81 -8.00 -2.94
CA GLU A 613 -32.22 -6.67 -2.46
C GLU A 613 -31.19 -5.59 -2.86
N MET A 614 -29.89 -5.86 -2.70
CA MET A 614 -28.84 -4.96 -3.16
C MET A 614 -28.89 -4.79 -4.67
N ALA A 615 -28.95 -5.90 -5.43
CA ALA A 615 -28.98 -5.85 -6.89
C ALA A 615 -30.21 -5.09 -7.46
N GLN A 616 -31.31 -5.02 -6.72
CA GLN A 616 -32.55 -4.30 -7.10
C GLN A 616 -32.66 -2.90 -6.51
N SER A 617 -31.67 -2.42 -5.75
CA SER A 617 -31.74 -1.11 -5.08
C SER A 617 -31.90 0.04 -6.07
N PRO A 618 -32.93 0.93 -5.90
CA PRO A 618 -33.12 2.09 -6.76
C PRO A 618 -31.97 3.12 -6.64
N VAL A 619 -31.22 3.10 -5.54
CA VAL A 619 -30.02 3.92 -5.40
C VAL A 619 -28.94 3.52 -6.42
N LEU A 620 -28.80 2.21 -6.74
CA LEU A 620 -27.88 1.76 -7.77
C LEU A 620 -28.30 2.21 -9.18
N ASP A 621 -29.64 2.41 -9.42
CA ASP A 621 -30.11 2.96 -10.68
C ASP A 621 -29.59 4.40 -10.86
N ARG A 622 -29.71 5.23 -9.82
CA ARG A 622 -29.26 6.62 -9.82
C ARG A 622 -27.75 6.77 -9.91
N LEU A 623 -27.02 5.79 -9.35
CA LEU A 623 -25.56 5.69 -9.45
C LEU A 623 -25.09 5.09 -10.79
N SER A 624 -26.00 4.83 -11.74
CA SER A 624 -25.71 4.30 -13.07
C SER A 624 -25.05 2.90 -13.04
N VAL A 625 -25.43 2.06 -12.08
CA VAL A 625 -24.94 0.68 -12.02
C VAL A 625 -25.73 -0.17 -13.00
N ARG A 626 -25.22 -0.32 -14.22
CA ARG A 626 -25.83 -1.13 -15.28
C ARG A 626 -25.61 -2.61 -15.05
N TYR A 627 -24.41 -2.97 -14.55
CA TYR A 627 -24.07 -4.35 -14.27
C TYR A 627 -23.72 -4.54 -12.79
N PHE A 628 -24.27 -5.63 -12.22
CA PHE A 628 -23.96 -6.08 -10.87
C PHE A 628 -23.20 -7.39 -10.98
N VAL A 629 -21.98 -7.45 -10.47
CA VAL A 629 -21.06 -8.57 -10.68
C VAL A 629 -20.84 -9.32 -9.39
N THR A 630 -21.16 -10.63 -9.41
CA THR A 630 -21.00 -11.53 -8.25
C THR A 630 -19.97 -12.62 -8.54
N THR A 631 -19.49 -13.27 -7.48
CA THR A 631 -18.67 -14.48 -7.65
C THR A 631 -19.51 -15.62 -8.22
N PRO A 632 -18.88 -16.60 -8.90
CA PRO A 632 -19.60 -17.81 -9.35
C PRO A 632 -20.16 -18.64 -8.21
N GLN A 633 -19.66 -18.45 -6.98
CA GLN A 633 -20.10 -19.12 -5.75
C GLN A 633 -21.32 -18.46 -5.12
N ALA A 634 -21.61 -17.20 -5.49
CA ALA A 634 -22.76 -16.50 -4.95
C ALA A 634 -24.07 -17.20 -5.32
N ARG A 635 -25.08 -17.06 -4.44
CA ARG A 635 -26.42 -17.57 -4.71
C ARG A 635 -26.99 -16.89 -5.96
N ILE A 636 -27.58 -17.67 -6.86
CA ILE A 636 -28.29 -17.17 -8.03
C ILE A 636 -29.68 -16.66 -7.59
N PHE A 637 -30.02 -15.43 -7.99
CA PHE A 637 -31.30 -14.80 -7.63
C PHE A 637 -32.44 -15.37 -8.48
N GLY A 638 -33.55 -15.70 -7.84
CA GLY A 638 -34.75 -16.18 -8.51
C GLY A 638 -35.46 -17.32 -7.76
N PRO A 639 -36.64 -17.73 -8.25
CA PRO A 639 -37.39 -18.88 -7.70
C PRO A 639 -36.63 -20.17 -7.98
N GLU A 640 -36.42 -20.98 -6.96
CA GLU A 640 -35.74 -22.27 -7.05
C GLU A 640 -36.72 -23.42 -7.07
N ARG A 641 -36.47 -24.38 -7.96
CA ARG A 641 -37.13 -25.68 -8.04
C ARG A 641 -36.10 -26.76 -7.81
N ILE A 642 -36.30 -27.55 -6.79
CA ILE A 642 -35.40 -28.62 -6.37
C ILE A 642 -35.95 -29.97 -6.81
N THR A 643 -35.18 -30.74 -7.57
CA THR A 643 -35.41 -32.17 -7.78
C THR A 643 -34.65 -32.91 -6.68
N ALA A 644 -35.39 -33.50 -5.75
CA ALA A 644 -34.81 -34.25 -4.66
C ALA A 644 -34.05 -35.47 -5.20
N GLY A 645 -32.84 -35.70 -4.71
CA GLY A 645 -32.12 -36.94 -4.95
C GLY A 645 -32.79 -38.12 -4.19
N ASP A 646 -32.67 -39.31 -4.70
CA ASP A 646 -33.17 -40.55 -4.11
C ASP A 646 -32.17 -41.22 -3.14
N GLY A 647 -31.11 -40.53 -2.79
CA GLY A 647 -30.02 -41.05 -1.96
C GLY A 647 -28.91 -41.77 -2.76
N SER A 648 -29.11 -41.97 -4.05
CA SER A 648 -28.10 -42.54 -4.94
C SER A 648 -27.14 -41.46 -5.46
N THR A 649 -26.07 -41.90 -6.09
CA THR A 649 -25.07 -41.01 -6.70
C THR A 649 -24.71 -41.44 -8.11
N VAL A 650 -24.38 -40.50 -8.97
CA VAL A 650 -23.87 -40.73 -10.31
C VAL A 650 -22.51 -40.04 -10.48
N THR A 651 -21.58 -40.68 -11.20
CA THR A 651 -20.28 -40.10 -11.50
C THR A 651 -20.30 -39.52 -12.91
N LEU A 652 -20.24 -38.22 -12.98
CA LEU A 652 -20.00 -37.49 -14.22
C LEU A 652 -18.54 -37.71 -14.66
N ARG A 653 -18.32 -37.87 -15.96
CA ARG A 653 -16.98 -38.15 -16.54
C ARG A 653 -16.68 -37.17 -17.65
N PRO A 654 -15.39 -36.76 -17.80
CA PRO A 654 -14.95 -35.91 -18.90
C PRO A 654 -15.36 -36.49 -20.27
N GLY A 655 -15.82 -35.60 -21.15
CA GLY A 655 -16.25 -35.98 -22.49
C GLY A 655 -17.56 -36.80 -22.58
N ARG A 656 -18.25 -37.04 -21.45
CA ARG A 656 -19.55 -37.76 -21.39
C ARG A 656 -20.58 -36.94 -20.60
N PRO A 657 -21.06 -35.82 -21.16
CA PRO A 657 -22.03 -34.99 -20.47
C PRO A 657 -23.36 -35.77 -20.28
N GLN A 658 -24.06 -35.45 -19.19
CA GLN A 658 -25.37 -36.02 -18.86
C GLN A 658 -26.47 -35.00 -19.18
N SER A 659 -27.55 -35.46 -19.80
CA SER A 659 -28.72 -34.64 -20.09
C SER A 659 -29.80 -34.89 -19.05
N VAL A 660 -30.39 -33.80 -18.52
CA VAL A 660 -31.42 -33.81 -17.50
C VAL A 660 -32.55 -32.88 -17.90
N ASP A 661 -33.78 -33.37 -17.98
CA ASP A 661 -34.98 -32.52 -18.18
C ASP A 661 -35.15 -31.57 -16.99
N LEU A 662 -35.33 -30.29 -17.28
CA LEU A 662 -35.49 -29.29 -16.23
C LEU A 662 -36.96 -29.21 -15.77
N PRO A 663 -37.23 -29.14 -14.45
CA PRO A 663 -38.60 -29.09 -13.89
C PRO A 663 -39.26 -27.70 -14.06
N VAL A 664 -38.71 -26.85 -14.92
CA VAL A 664 -39.22 -25.51 -15.25
C VAL A 664 -39.30 -25.32 -16.77
N THR A 665 -40.26 -24.51 -17.20
CA THR A 665 -40.36 -24.07 -18.59
C THR A 665 -40.10 -22.59 -18.71
N GLY A 666 -39.35 -22.19 -19.73
CA GLY A 666 -38.95 -20.78 -19.99
C GLY A 666 -37.57 -20.40 -19.41
N PRO A 667 -37.34 -19.13 -19.10
CA PRO A 667 -36.02 -18.62 -18.79
C PRO A 667 -35.41 -19.23 -17.53
N VAL A 668 -34.18 -19.74 -17.65
CA VAL A 668 -33.38 -20.35 -16.57
C VAL A 668 -32.16 -19.42 -16.29
N ARG A 669 -31.90 -19.18 -15.01
CA ARG A 669 -30.72 -18.39 -14.57
C ARG A 669 -29.58 -19.28 -14.09
N GLY A 670 -29.89 -20.51 -13.65
CA GLY A 670 -28.84 -21.41 -13.22
C GLY A 670 -29.34 -22.81 -12.89
N VAL A 671 -28.39 -23.74 -12.88
CA VAL A 671 -28.60 -25.14 -12.54
C VAL A 671 -27.63 -25.48 -11.42
N ALA A 672 -28.07 -26.19 -10.41
CA ALA A 672 -27.22 -26.66 -9.32
C ALA A 672 -27.21 -28.20 -9.26
N VAL A 673 -26.05 -28.74 -8.91
CA VAL A 673 -25.87 -30.14 -8.55
C VAL A 673 -25.41 -30.22 -7.08
N THR A 674 -25.86 -31.28 -6.38
CA THR A 674 -25.44 -31.51 -5.00
C THR A 674 -24.26 -32.49 -4.97
N LEU A 675 -23.19 -32.11 -4.31
CA LEU A 675 -21.97 -32.90 -4.17
C LEU A 675 -22.00 -33.66 -2.83
N PRO A 676 -21.92 -34.99 -2.79
CA PRO A 676 -21.87 -35.75 -1.54
C PRO A 676 -20.54 -35.53 -0.78
N ALA A 677 -19.47 -35.15 -1.48
CA ALA A 677 -18.19 -34.77 -0.93
C ALA A 677 -17.70 -33.49 -1.59
N ALA A 678 -16.78 -32.76 -0.93
CA ALA A 678 -16.15 -31.58 -1.53
C ALA A 678 -15.40 -31.96 -2.82
N ALA A 679 -15.56 -31.16 -3.89
CA ALA A 679 -14.90 -31.40 -5.15
C ALA A 679 -13.40 -31.02 -5.09
N PRO A 680 -12.55 -31.59 -5.98
CA PRO A 680 -11.21 -31.05 -6.21
C PRO A 680 -11.28 -29.57 -6.57
N LYS A 681 -10.34 -28.77 -6.06
CA LYS A 681 -10.31 -27.31 -6.29
C LYS A 681 -10.05 -26.93 -7.75
N THR A 682 -9.58 -27.88 -8.55
CA THR A 682 -9.29 -27.74 -9.99
C THR A 682 -10.48 -28.13 -10.85
N ALA A 683 -11.43 -28.90 -10.31
CA ALA A 683 -12.56 -29.41 -11.07
C ALA A 683 -13.48 -28.28 -11.56
N ARG A 684 -13.93 -28.39 -12.80
CA ARG A 684 -14.86 -27.47 -13.43
C ARG A 684 -16.13 -28.20 -13.84
N ILE A 685 -17.26 -27.55 -13.65
CA ILE A 685 -18.54 -27.98 -14.14
C ILE A 685 -19.07 -27.03 -15.17
N ASP A 686 -19.52 -27.55 -16.32
CA ASP A 686 -20.11 -26.82 -17.42
C ASP A 686 -21.57 -27.21 -17.55
N VAL A 687 -22.44 -26.23 -17.77
CA VAL A 687 -23.87 -26.45 -18.00
C VAL A 687 -24.27 -25.74 -19.29
N SER A 688 -24.92 -26.50 -20.20
CA SER A 688 -25.57 -25.97 -21.40
C SER A 688 -27.08 -26.25 -21.28
N VAL A 689 -27.88 -25.20 -21.32
CA VAL A 689 -29.35 -25.31 -21.36
C VAL A 689 -29.80 -25.33 -22.81
N ARG A 690 -30.56 -26.34 -23.22
CA ARG A 690 -30.96 -26.56 -24.61
C ARG A 690 -32.48 -26.73 -24.72
N ASP A 691 -33.00 -26.47 -25.91
CA ASP A 691 -34.33 -26.88 -26.29
C ASP A 691 -34.40 -28.41 -26.59
N ARG A 692 -35.58 -28.92 -26.84
CA ARG A 692 -35.75 -30.34 -27.21
C ARG A 692 -35.17 -30.69 -28.58
N GLN A 693 -34.89 -29.70 -29.44
CA GLN A 693 -34.25 -29.88 -30.72
C GLN A 693 -32.70 -29.92 -30.57
N GLY A 694 -32.17 -29.62 -29.39
CA GLY A 694 -30.74 -29.63 -29.08
C GLY A 694 -30.00 -28.29 -29.30
N HIS A 695 -30.72 -27.22 -29.69
CA HIS A 695 -30.11 -25.89 -29.81
C HIS A 695 -29.74 -25.35 -28.43
N GLU A 696 -28.53 -24.84 -28.31
CA GLU A 696 -28.05 -24.20 -27.07
C GLU A 696 -28.73 -22.85 -26.88
N LEU A 697 -29.45 -22.70 -25.78
CA LEU A 697 -30.18 -21.48 -25.42
C LEU A 697 -29.39 -20.63 -24.40
N ALA A 698 -28.71 -21.29 -23.48
CA ALA A 698 -27.85 -20.61 -22.49
C ALA A 698 -26.77 -21.56 -22.02
N LYS A 699 -25.65 -21.01 -21.57
CA LYS A 699 -24.54 -21.79 -21.01
C LYS A 699 -23.85 -21.07 -19.88
N GLY A 700 -23.12 -21.84 -19.09
CA GLY A 700 -22.27 -21.32 -18.01
C GLY A 700 -21.26 -22.35 -17.56
N SER A 701 -20.25 -21.87 -16.86
CA SER A 701 -19.16 -22.69 -16.37
C SER A 701 -18.73 -22.20 -14.99
N ARG A 702 -18.34 -23.13 -14.13
CA ARG A 702 -17.88 -22.81 -12.76
C ARG A 702 -16.72 -23.69 -12.34
N LEU A 703 -15.69 -23.09 -11.76
CA LEU A 703 -14.63 -23.78 -11.02
C LEU A 703 -15.13 -24.12 -9.60
N LEU A 704 -14.97 -25.38 -9.16
CA LEU A 704 -15.54 -25.90 -7.90
C LEU A 704 -14.58 -25.74 -6.70
N ARG A 705 -14.00 -24.53 -6.51
CA ARG A 705 -12.97 -24.27 -5.48
C ARG A 705 -13.47 -24.39 -4.03
N ASP A 706 -14.71 -23.97 -3.78
CA ASP A 706 -15.24 -23.77 -2.42
C ASP A 706 -16.55 -24.53 -2.21
N THR A 707 -16.58 -25.80 -2.66
CA THR A 707 -17.73 -26.67 -2.51
C THR A 707 -17.80 -27.29 -1.13
N GLN A 708 -19.00 -27.45 -0.60
CA GLN A 708 -19.27 -28.11 0.66
C GLN A 708 -20.10 -29.39 0.42
N ALA A 709 -19.73 -30.47 1.12
CA ALA A 709 -20.45 -31.70 1.06
C ALA A 709 -21.95 -31.53 1.44
N GLY A 710 -22.83 -32.12 0.67
CA GLY A 710 -24.27 -32.06 0.89
C GLY A 710 -24.94 -30.73 0.52
N ARG A 711 -24.21 -29.73 -0.03
CA ARG A 711 -24.78 -28.45 -0.44
C ARG A 711 -24.86 -28.32 -1.96
N PRO A 712 -25.91 -27.65 -2.49
CA PRO A 712 -26.04 -27.36 -3.91
C PRO A 712 -24.88 -26.47 -4.39
N SER A 713 -24.27 -26.83 -5.50
CA SER A 713 -23.26 -26.05 -6.22
C SER A 713 -23.91 -25.48 -7.49
N TYR A 714 -24.25 -24.18 -7.42
CA TYR A 714 -24.92 -23.49 -8.52
C TYR A 714 -23.97 -23.17 -9.65
N VAL A 715 -24.43 -23.34 -10.89
CA VAL A 715 -23.77 -22.86 -12.11
C VAL A 715 -24.71 -21.86 -12.77
N ALA A 716 -24.33 -20.61 -12.80
CA ALA A 716 -25.06 -19.57 -13.51
C ALA A 716 -25.00 -19.82 -15.03
N VAL A 717 -26.08 -19.57 -15.75
CA VAL A 717 -26.15 -19.70 -17.19
C VAL A 717 -26.56 -18.37 -17.83
N ALA A 718 -25.89 -18.00 -18.92
CA ALA A 718 -26.18 -16.80 -19.71
C ALA A 718 -26.42 -17.18 -21.16
N GLY A 719 -27.36 -16.52 -21.82
CA GLY A 719 -27.71 -16.79 -23.20
C GLY A 719 -28.88 -15.94 -23.69
N ASP A 720 -29.49 -16.39 -24.79
CA ASP A 720 -30.62 -15.73 -25.40
C ASP A 720 -31.87 -15.76 -24.53
N ASP A 721 -32.85 -14.92 -24.82
CA ASP A 721 -34.12 -14.91 -24.11
C ASP A 721 -34.91 -16.18 -24.45
N ILE A 722 -35.07 -17.06 -23.46
CA ILE A 722 -35.84 -18.29 -23.59
C ILE A 722 -37.36 -17.94 -23.46
N PRO A 723 -38.18 -18.16 -24.48
CA PRO A 723 -39.59 -17.83 -24.40
C PRO A 723 -40.29 -18.59 -23.24
N ALA A 724 -41.26 -17.95 -22.61
CA ALA A 724 -42.04 -18.58 -21.56
C ALA A 724 -42.74 -19.84 -22.11
N GLY A 725 -42.77 -20.91 -21.33
CA GLY A 725 -43.36 -22.18 -21.75
C GLY A 725 -42.42 -23.11 -22.53
N THR A 726 -41.21 -22.68 -22.92
CA THR A 726 -40.23 -23.52 -23.61
C THR A 726 -39.70 -24.62 -22.69
N PRO A 727 -39.93 -25.93 -23.00
CA PRO A 727 -39.30 -27.02 -22.27
C PRO A 727 -37.78 -27.03 -22.52
N THR A 728 -37.00 -27.16 -21.44
CA THR A 728 -35.54 -27.10 -21.51
C THR A 728 -34.86 -28.32 -20.90
N VAL A 729 -33.70 -28.66 -21.41
CA VAL A 729 -32.82 -29.74 -20.96
C VAL A 729 -31.49 -29.15 -20.53
N ALA A 730 -31.01 -29.51 -19.36
CA ALA A 730 -29.63 -29.19 -18.97
C ALA A 730 -28.69 -30.31 -19.41
N VAL A 731 -27.61 -29.95 -20.09
CA VAL A 731 -26.48 -30.83 -20.40
C VAL A 731 -25.35 -30.48 -19.45
N VAL A 732 -25.05 -31.38 -18.51
CA VAL A 732 -24.04 -31.17 -17.46
C VAL A 732 -22.78 -31.91 -17.82
N GLY A 733 -21.69 -31.20 -18.00
CA GLY A 733 -20.36 -31.70 -18.31
C GLY A 733 -19.37 -31.37 -17.20
N VAL A 734 -18.25 -32.10 -17.14
CA VAL A 734 -17.16 -31.91 -16.22
C VAL A 734 -15.81 -32.12 -16.92
N ASP A 735 -14.75 -31.47 -16.44
CA ASP A 735 -13.38 -31.67 -16.92
C ASP A 735 -12.58 -32.73 -16.12
N GLU A 736 -13.04 -33.05 -14.90
CA GLU A 736 -12.51 -34.12 -14.06
C GLU A 736 -13.69 -35.02 -13.56
N PRO A 737 -13.46 -36.31 -13.23
CA PRO A 737 -14.51 -37.16 -12.70
C PRO A 737 -15.14 -36.59 -11.42
N LEU A 738 -16.44 -36.38 -11.40
CA LEU A 738 -17.17 -35.76 -10.31
C LEU A 738 -18.40 -36.59 -9.90
N THR A 739 -18.49 -37.01 -8.64
CA THR A 739 -19.63 -37.67 -8.09
C THR A 739 -20.66 -36.67 -7.59
N VAL A 740 -21.91 -36.77 -8.06
CA VAL A 740 -23.02 -35.91 -7.69
C VAL A 740 -24.19 -36.73 -7.18
N ALA A 741 -25.08 -36.12 -6.42
CA ALA A 741 -26.36 -36.75 -6.05
C ALA A 741 -27.19 -37.08 -7.30
N ALA A 742 -27.92 -38.21 -7.29
CA ALA A 742 -28.70 -38.67 -8.41
C ALA A 742 -30.21 -38.76 -8.09
N ALA A 743 -31.01 -38.73 -9.14
CA ALA A 743 -32.40 -39.06 -9.16
C ALA A 743 -32.58 -40.12 -10.24
N GLY A 744 -32.58 -41.40 -9.86
CA GLY A 744 -32.49 -42.54 -10.76
C GLY A 744 -31.10 -42.63 -11.41
N ALA A 745 -31.04 -42.71 -12.74
CA ALA A 745 -29.79 -42.80 -13.50
C ALA A 745 -29.19 -41.43 -13.86
N ALA A 746 -29.86 -40.31 -13.59
CA ALA A 746 -29.45 -38.97 -13.95
C ALA A 746 -29.05 -38.16 -12.71
N PRO A 747 -28.23 -37.08 -12.88
CA PRO A 747 -27.96 -36.15 -11.80
C PRO A 747 -29.23 -35.52 -11.23
N ALA A 748 -29.36 -35.46 -9.89
CA ALA A 748 -30.36 -34.64 -9.24
C ALA A 748 -29.99 -33.16 -9.37
N VAL A 749 -30.84 -32.37 -10.01
CA VAL A 749 -30.56 -30.94 -10.28
C VAL A 749 -31.59 -30.05 -9.59
N SER A 750 -31.12 -28.93 -9.08
CA SER A 750 -31.97 -27.80 -8.70
C SER A 750 -31.87 -26.74 -9.80
N VAL A 751 -32.97 -26.08 -10.09
CA VAL A 751 -33.04 -25.06 -11.15
C VAL A 751 -33.47 -23.72 -10.55
N VAL A 752 -32.78 -22.67 -10.89
CA VAL A 752 -33.19 -21.31 -10.58
C VAL A 752 -33.76 -20.66 -11.84
N GLY A 753 -35.07 -20.42 -11.78
CA GLY A 753 -35.81 -19.76 -12.87
C GLY A 753 -35.62 -18.24 -12.85
N SER A 754 -36.06 -17.60 -13.93
CA SER A 754 -36.14 -16.14 -13.99
C SER A 754 -37.33 -15.61 -13.19
N ALA A 755 -37.23 -14.38 -12.73
CA ALA A 755 -38.30 -13.64 -12.10
C ALA A 755 -38.49 -12.29 -12.80
N ALA A 756 -39.65 -11.66 -12.66
CA ALA A 756 -39.92 -10.31 -13.18
C ALA A 756 -39.34 -9.26 -12.21
N ASP A 757 -38.03 -9.36 -11.96
CA ASP A 757 -37.28 -8.58 -10.99
C ASP A 757 -36.29 -7.57 -11.63
N GLY A 758 -36.35 -7.41 -12.94
CA GLY A 758 -35.48 -6.52 -13.71
C GLY A 758 -34.04 -6.99 -13.84
N LEU A 759 -33.70 -8.22 -13.39
CA LEU A 759 -32.36 -8.79 -13.42
C LEU A 759 -32.26 -9.90 -14.48
N LYS A 760 -31.18 -9.87 -15.29
CA LYS A 760 -30.82 -10.92 -16.25
C LYS A 760 -29.34 -11.27 -16.13
N ILE A 761 -28.98 -12.53 -16.20
CA ILE A 761 -27.58 -12.93 -16.30
C ILE A 761 -27.12 -12.68 -17.73
N ALA A 762 -26.17 -11.75 -17.85
CA ALA A 762 -25.62 -11.30 -19.14
C ALA A 762 -24.29 -11.99 -19.48
N TYR A 763 -23.57 -12.48 -18.44
CA TYR A 763 -22.34 -13.27 -18.60
C TYR A 763 -22.22 -14.24 -17.43
N ALA A 764 -21.82 -15.48 -17.69
CA ALA A 764 -21.62 -16.53 -16.70
C ALA A 764 -20.29 -17.27 -16.97
N GLY A 765 -19.34 -17.07 -16.09
CA GLY A 765 -18.00 -17.66 -16.16
C GLY A 765 -17.27 -17.57 -14.82
N ASN A 766 -16.03 -17.10 -14.83
CA ASN A 766 -15.24 -16.86 -13.60
C ASN A 766 -15.81 -15.73 -12.72
N SER A 767 -16.80 -15.01 -13.21
CA SER A 767 -17.70 -14.11 -12.47
C SER A 767 -19.07 -14.21 -13.13
N VAL A 768 -20.12 -13.79 -12.42
CA VAL A 768 -21.48 -13.71 -12.94
C VAL A 768 -21.87 -12.25 -13.06
N VAL A 769 -22.17 -11.82 -14.29
CA VAL A 769 -22.59 -10.45 -14.58
C VAL A 769 -24.10 -10.39 -14.74
N TRP A 770 -24.75 -9.65 -13.84
CA TRP A 770 -26.18 -9.38 -13.87
C TRP A 770 -26.43 -8.03 -14.55
N SER A 771 -27.18 -7.98 -15.62
CA SER A 771 -27.71 -6.73 -16.16
C SER A 771 -28.93 -6.29 -15.37
N ARG A 772 -29.07 -4.97 -15.18
CA ARG A 772 -30.17 -4.32 -14.44
C ARG A 772 -30.97 -3.46 -15.42
N ALA A 773 -32.23 -3.82 -15.65
CA ALA A 773 -33.13 -3.16 -16.59
C ALA A 773 -33.51 -1.74 -16.14
N THR A 774 -33.46 -1.47 -14.83
CA THR A 774 -33.87 -0.19 -14.23
C THR A 774 -32.72 0.84 -14.15
N ALA A 775 -31.48 0.43 -14.47
CA ALA A 775 -30.31 1.30 -14.36
C ALA A 775 -30.45 2.54 -15.26
N LEU A 776 -30.24 3.72 -14.71
CA LEU A 776 -30.25 4.98 -15.46
C LEU A 776 -28.89 5.22 -16.10
N PRO A 777 -28.83 5.83 -17.30
CA PRO A 777 -27.57 6.23 -17.90
C PRO A 777 -26.77 7.19 -17.01
N ARG A 778 -25.42 7.07 -17.01
CA ARG A 778 -24.55 7.93 -16.21
C ARG A 778 -24.68 9.41 -16.61
N ILE A 779 -24.82 9.67 -17.89
CA ILE A 779 -25.04 11.00 -18.42
C ILE A 779 -26.45 11.01 -18.97
N ARG A 780 -27.38 11.63 -18.26
CA ARG A 780 -28.82 11.54 -18.54
C ARG A 780 -29.53 12.88 -18.47
N TRP A 781 -30.66 12.95 -19.14
CA TRP A 781 -31.60 14.08 -19.03
C TRP A 781 -32.57 13.87 -17.86
N ALA A 782 -32.84 14.95 -17.13
CA ALA A 782 -33.94 15.02 -16.18
C ALA A 782 -34.88 16.17 -16.55
N SER A 783 -36.13 15.82 -16.88
CA SER A 783 -37.19 16.72 -17.24
C SER A 783 -38.06 17.18 -16.06
N GLY A 784 -37.90 16.51 -14.90
CA GLY A 784 -38.63 16.79 -13.64
C GLY A 784 -37.65 16.93 -12.46
N VAL A 785 -38.14 17.60 -11.41
CA VAL A 785 -37.39 17.84 -10.19
C VAL A 785 -38.22 17.49 -8.96
N TYR A 786 -37.63 16.73 -8.05
CA TYR A 786 -38.11 16.55 -6.68
C TYR A 786 -37.24 17.39 -5.74
N VAL A 787 -37.86 18.24 -4.90
CA VAL A 787 -37.11 19.07 -3.94
C VAL A 787 -37.14 18.40 -2.56
N GLY A 788 -35.97 17.93 -2.10
CA GLY A 788 -35.76 17.37 -0.77
C GLY A 788 -34.91 18.30 0.10
N ALA A 789 -35.54 19.21 0.85
CA ALA A 789 -34.85 20.23 1.62
C ALA A 789 -33.89 19.66 2.70
N THR A 790 -34.20 18.50 3.25
CA THR A 790 -33.35 17.83 4.26
C THR A 790 -32.65 16.61 3.68
N PRO A 791 -31.49 16.21 4.21
CA PRO A 791 -30.83 14.96 3.80
C PRO A 791 -31.73 13.72 3.94
N ALA A 792 -32.55 13.66 5.00
CA ALA A 792 -33.51 12.57 5.22
C ALA A 792 -34.58 12.52 4.13
N ALA A 793 -35.16 13.67 3.73
CA ALA A 793 -36.15 13.73 2.66
C ALA A 793 -35.54 13.29 1.31
N ARG A 794 -34.30 13.71 1.00
CA ARG A 794 -33.60 13.28 -0.21
C ARG A 794 -33.35 11.77 -0.22
N MET A 795 -32.85 11.24 0.88
CA MET A 795 -32.60 9.79 0.97
C MET A 795 -33.87 8.97 0.91
N SER A 796 -34.96 9.42 1.56
CA SER A 796 -36.29 8.78 1.46
C SER A 796 -36.78 8.74 0.01
N ALA A 797 -36.59 9.83 -0.76
CA ALA A 797 -36.96 9.87 -2.17
C ALA A 797 -36.11 8.89 -3.01
N LEU A 798 -34.79 8.86 -2.79
CA LEU A 798 -33.86 8.01 -3.54
C LEU A 798 -34.00 6.51 -3.26
N THR A 799 -34.42 6.12 -2.05
CA THR A 799 -34.64 4.73 -1.67
C THR A 799 -36.08 4.26 -1.88
N GLY A 800 -37.00 5.19 -2.07
CA GLY A 800 -38.41 4.88 -2.28
C GLY A 800 -38.76 4.62 -3.74
N PRO A 801 -39.93 3.99 -3.98
CA PRO A 801 -40.38 3.63 -5.34
C PRO A 801 -41.03 4.78 -6.11
N GLY A 802 -41.24 5.95 -5.50
CA GLY A 802 -42.03 7.02 -6.07
C GLY A 802 -41.30 7.96 -7.02
N LEU A 803 -39.97 7.93 -7.09
CA LEU A 803 -39.18 8.82 -7.91
C LEU A 803 -39.09 8.33 -9.36
N ARG A 804 -39.56 9.13 -10.31
CA ARG A 804 -39.54 8.72 -11.74
C ARG A 804 -38.13 8.75 -12.32
N PRO A 805 -37.85 7.96 -13.37
CA PRO A 805 -36.53 7.92 -14.04
C PRO A 805 -36.08 9.27 -14.59
N ASP A 806 -37.02 10.08 -15.08
CA ASP A 806 -36.81 11.42 -15.65
C ASP A 806 -36.78 12.54 -14.61
N GLU A 807 -36.84 12.21 -13.33
CA GLU A 807 -36.72 13.19 -12.23
C GLU A 807 -35.31 13.19 -11.63
N VAL A 808 -34.93 14.35 -11.08
CA VAL A 808 -33.71 14.52 -10.26
C VAL A 808 -34.06 15.07 -8.90
N VAL A 809 -33.40 14.61 -7.85
CA VAL A 809 -33.57 15.11 -6.48
C VAL A 809 -32.59 16.27 -6.26
N LEU A 810 -33.15 17.47 -5.96
CA LEU A 810 -32.38 18.66 -5.60
C LEU A 810 -32.54 18.97 -4.10
N ASP A 811 -31.60 19.71 -3.53
CA ASP A 811 -31.65 20.15 -2.11
C ASP A 811 -32.36 21.48 -1.90
N SER A 812 -32.64 22.22 -2.96
CA SER A 812 -33.27 23.55 -2.95
C SER A 812 -34.15 23.75 -4.20
N ALA A 813 -34.85 24.85 -4.25
CA ALA A 813 -35.64 25.20 -5.40
C ALA A 813 -34.78 25.20 -6.69
N PRO A 814 -35.29 24.64 -7.80
CA PRO A 814 -34.54 24.53 -9.03
C PRO A 814 -34.21 25.93 -9.60
N PRO A 815 -32.93 26.22 -9.97
CA PRO A 815 -32.56 27.50 -10.55
C PRO A 815 -33.25 27.77 -11.90
N VAL A 816 -33.64 26.71 -12.59
CA VAL A 816 -34.45 26.72 -13.82
C VAL A 816 -35.61 25.75 -13.63
N ALA A 817 -36.84 26.23 -13.79
CA ALA A 817 -38.02 25.38 -13.71
C ALA A 817 -38.04 24.39 -14.89
N PRO A 818 -38.09 23.06 -14.63
CA PRO A 818 -38.09 22.06 -15.69
C PRO A 818 -39.42 22.08 -16.45
N ALA A 819 -39.38 21.92 -17.76
CA ALA A 819 -40.54 22.00 -18.61
C ALA A 819 -41.31 20.67 -18.75
N GLY A 820 -40.87 19.61 -18.15
CA GLY A 820 -41.45 18.25 -18.25
C GLY A 820 -41.31 17.63 -19.64
N ARG A 821 -40.39 18.11 -20.48
CA ARG A 821 -40.19 17.69 -21.86
C ARG A 821 -38.89 16.86 -22.04
N PRO A 822 -38.84 15.87 -22.97
CA PRO A 822 -37.68 15.06 -23.22
C PRO A 822 -36.55 15.86 -23.89
N ALA A 823 -35.34 15.29 -23.83
CA ALA A 823 -34.20 15.72 -24.59
C ALA A 823 -33.40 14.51 -25.13
N THR A 824 -32.70 14.72 -26.24
CA THR A 824 -31.66 13.78 -26.73
C THR A 824 -30.34 14.17 -26.08
N VAL A 825 -29.58 13.17 -25.60
CA VAL A 825 -28.24 13.39 -25.04
C VAL A 825 -27.28 12.53 -25.83
N GLU A 826 -26.33 13.16 -26.52
CA GLU A 826 -25.24 12.53 -27.25
C GLU A 826 -23.92 12.84 -26.53
N VAL A 827 -23.26 11.84 -25.94
CA VAL A 827 -21.95 12.00 -25.30
C VAL A 827 -20.88 12.09 -26.38
N THR A 828 -20.21 13.23 -26.46
CA THR A 828 -19.18 13.49 -27.49
C THR A 828 -17.76 13.33 -26.96
N ASP A 829 -17.57 13.40 -25.63
CA ASP A 829 -16.30 13.14 -24.96
C ASP A 829 -16.57 12.62 -23.55
N ASP A 830 -15.75 11.64 -23.09
CA ASP A 830 -15.86 11.04 -21.74
C ASP A 830 -14.47 10.58 -21.27
N GLY A 831 -13.60 11.56 -21.08
CA GLY A 831 -12.22 11.35 -20.62
C GLY A 831 -12.10 11.13 -19.11
N THR A 832 -10.89 11.26 -18.59
CA THR A 832 -10.66 11.20 -17.14
C THR A 832 -11.18 12.44 -16.44
N ASP A 833 -10.81 13.62 -16.92
CA ASP A 833 -11.08 14.90 -16.28
C ASP A 833 -12.20 15.69 -16.94
N ASP A 834 -12.55 15.38 -18.18
CA ASP A 834 -13.47 16.16 -19.02
C ASP A 834 -14.59 15.27 -19.58
N ILE A 835 -15.82 15.82 -19.58
CA ILE A 835 -17.02 15.21 -20.15
C ILE A 835 -17.65 16.25 -21.07
N ALA A 836 -18.06 15.85 -22.28
CA ALA A 836 -18.82 16.69 -23.18
C ALA A 836 -20.05 15.95 -23.72
N ALA A 837 -21.18 16.65 -23.77
CA ALA A 837 -22.41 16.14 -24.33
C ALA A 837 -23.13 17.21 -25.16
N ARG A 838 -23.72 16.78 -26.30
CA ARG A 838 -24.67 17.58 -27.05
C ARG A 838 -26.08 17.23 -26.55
N VAL A 839 -26.84 18.26 -26.14
CA VAL A 839 -28.19 18.10 -25.59
C VAL A 839 -29.15 18.79 -26.52
N GLY A 840 -30.09 18.04 -27.09
CA GLY A 840 -31.22 18.61 -27.87
C GLY A 840 -32.49 18.62 -27.05
N ALA A 841 -32.71 19.69 -26.31
CA ALA A 841 -33.79 19.81 -25.33
C ALA A 841 -35.07 20.43 -25.94
N GLN A 842 -36.20 19.74 -25.79
CA GLN A 842 -37.53 20.27 -26.22
C GLN A 842 -38.15 21.25 -25.20
N GLY A 843 -37.49 21.49 -24.12
CA GLY A 843 -37.82 22.43 -23.03
C GLY A 843 -36.73 22.42 -21.98
N ALA A 844 -36.70 23.40 -21.09
CA ALA A 844 -35.70 23.48 -20.06
C ALA A 844 -35.69 22.28 -19.10
N GLY A 845 -34.51 21.87 -18.64
CA GLY A 845 -34.30 20.74 -17.72
C GLY A 845 -32.87 20.64 -17.23
N TYR A 846 -32.44 19.44 -16.88
CA TYR A 846 -31.11 19.18 -16.27
C TYR A 846 -30.36 18.05 -16.99
N LEU A 847 -29.11 18.32 -17.34
CA LEU A 847 -28.15 17.25 -17.63
C LEU A 847 -27.54 16.78 -16.32
N VAL A 848 -27.82 15.54 -15.95
CA VAL A 848 -27.32 14.89 -14.74
C VAL A 848 -26.16 13.98 -15.10
N VAL A 849 -25.04 14.10 -14.39
CA VAL A 849 -23.89 13.19 -14.48
C VAL A 849 -23.76 12.46 -13.16
N ALA A 850 -23.84 11.13 -13.18
CA ALA A 850 -23.80 10.30 -11.98
C ALA A 850 -22.38 10.16 -11.40
N ASP A 851 -21.58 11.23 -11.44
CA ASP A 851 -20.29 11.34 -10.80
C ASP A 851 -20.40 12.10 -9.48
N ALA A 852 -19.53 11.78 -8.51
CA ALA A 852 -19.56 12.41 -7.20
C ALA A 852 -19.27 13.91 -7.30
N LEU A 853 -20.17 14.73 -6.75
CA LEU A 853 -19.97 16.17 -6.67
C LEU A 853 -18.86 16.48 -5.67
N GLN A 854 -17.70 16.85 -6.17
CA GLN A 854 -16.56 17.31 -5.36
C GLN A 854 -16.18 18.73 -5.76
N HIS A 855 -15.57 19.45 -4.82
CA HIS A 855 -15.00 20.76 -5.11
C HIS A 855 -13.93 20.66 -6.20
N GLY A 856 -14.08 21.41 -7.27
CA GLY A 856 -13.20 21.38 -8.46
C GLY A 856 -13.94 21.09 -9.76
N TRP A 857 -15.17 20.58 -9.72
CA TRP A 857 -16.00 20.50 -10.93
C TRP A 857 -16.37 21.89 -11.43
N VAL A 858 -16.29 22.08 -12.73
CA VAL A 858 -16.74 23.28 -13.46
C VAL A 858 -17.57 22.85 -14.66
N ALA A 859 -18.54 23.69 -15.05
CA ALA A 859 -19.37 23.40 -16.21
C ALA A 859 -19.51 24.63 -17.14
N THR A 860 -19.74 24.37 -18.42
CA THR A 860 -20.12 25.38 -19.42
C THR A 860 -21.28 24.86 -20.27
N VAL A 861 -22.15 25.77 -20.67
CA VAL A 861 -23.18 25.57 -21.67
C VAL A 861 -22.87 26.51 -22.84
N ASP A 862 -22.62 25.95 -24.01
CA ASP A 862 -22.17 26.68 -25.23
C ASP A 862 -20.94 27.58 -25.00
N GLY A 863 -20.03 27.13 -24.12
CA GLY A 863 -18.82 27.86 -23.75
C GLY A 863 -19.00 28.89 -22.64
N ALA A 864 -20.26 29.28 -22.27
CA ALA A 864 -20.54 30.17 -21.15
C ALA A 864 -20.51 29.39 -19.82
N PRO A 865 -19.88 29.91 -18.75
CA PRO A 865 -19.88 29.28 -17.44
C PRO A 865 -21.31 29.03 -16.94
N ALA A 866 -21.54 27.79 -16.45
CA ALA A 866 -22.83 27.39 -15.92
C ALA A 866 -22.67 26.89 -14.47
N PRO A 867 -23.59 27.25 -13.53
CA PRO A 867 -23.51 26.78 -12.16
C PRO A 867 -23.82 25.28 -12.08
N LEU A 868 -23.06 24.58 -11.26
CA LEU A 868 -23.33 23.19 -10.91
C LEU A 868 -24.44 23.13 -9.87
N VAL A 869 -25.32 22.15 -10.03
CA VAL A 869 -26.44 21.90 -9.12
C VAL A 869 -26.21 20.53 -8.45
N PRO A 870 -26.23 20.44 -7.10
CA PRO A 870 -26.19 19.16 -6.41
C PRO A 870 -27.42 18.31 -6.76
N ALA A 871 -27.21 17.15 -7.37
CA ALA A 871 -28.22 16.24 -7.85
C ALA A 871 -28.20 14.92 -7.09
N ASP A 872 -29.34 14.27 -6.91
CA ASP A 872 -29.49 12.97 -6.29
C ASP A 872 -28.63 12.82 -5.02
N ASN A 873 -28.64 13.86 -4.18
CA ASN A 873 -27.92 14.09 -2.94
C ASN A 873 -26.39 14.32 -3.07
N GLY A 874 -25.69 13.67 -3.99
CA GLY A 874 -24.21 13.77 -4.10
C GLY A 874 -23.66 13.69 -5.51
N LEU A 875 -24.50 13.84 -6.54
CA LEU A 875 -24.13 13.81 -7.95
C LEU A 875 -24.10 15.21 -8.56
N VAL A 876 -23.64 15.32 -9.79
CA VAL A 876 -23.49 16.59 -10.52
C VAL A 876 -24.66 16.79 -11.48
N ALA A 877 -25.24 18.00 -11.52
CA ALA A 877 -26.13 18.39 -12.59
C ALA A 877 -25.85 19.82 -13.11
N VAL A 878 -26.28 20.08 -14.33
CA VAL A 878 -26.24 21.40 -15.00
C VAL A 878 -27.60 21.70 -15.57
N ALA A 879 -28.12 22.90 -15.31
CA ALA A 879 -29.36 23.38 -15.93
C ALA A 879 -29.11 23.71 -17.40
N VAL A 880 -29.99 23.24 -18.29
CA VAL A 880 -29.88 23.43 -19.75
C VAL A 880 -31.21 24.00 -20.23
N PRO A 881 -31.21 25.13 -20.97
CA PRO A 881 -32.41 25.71 -21.54
C PRO A 881 -32.99 24.88 -22.69
N GLU A 882 -34.11 25.33 -23.25
CA GLU A 882 -34.66 24.75 -24.48
C GLU A 882 -33.71 25.03 -25.66
N GLY A 883 -33.56 24.06 -26.57
CA GLY A 883 -32.72 24.16 -27.76
C GLY A 883 -31.65 23.09 -27.83
N THR A 884 -30.71 23.26 -28.76
CA THR A 884 -29.56 22.40 -28.92
C THR A 884 -28.32 23.05 -28.33
N HIS A 885 -27.75 22.43 -27.32
CA HIS A 885 -26.65 22.97 -26.52
C HIS A 885 -25.49 22.00 -26.40
N THR A 886 -24.27 22.53 -26.33
CA THR A 886 -23.07 21.76 -25.98
C THR A 886 -22.76 22.02 -24.51
N VAL A 887 -22.92 20.99 -23.68
CA VAL A 887 -22.59 21.02 -22.26
C VAL A 887 -21.23 20.37 -22.04
N ARG A 888 -20.33 21.08 -21.36
CA ARG A 888 -19.03 20.55 -20.97
C ARG A 888 -18.88 20.62 -19.47
N LEU A 889 -18.39 19.51 -18.88
CA LEU A 889 -18.00 19.46 -17.47
C LEU A 889 -16.52 19.12 -17.43
N GLY A 890 -15.79 19.71 -16.49
CA GLY A 890 -14.38 19.40 -16.30
C GLY A 890 -14.04 19.43 -14.80
N TYR A 891 -13.22 18.48 -14.37
CA TYR A 891 -12.67 18.53 -13.03
C TYR A 891 -11.32 19.25 -13.05
N ARG A 892 -11.19 20.25 -12.21
CA ARG A 892 -9.97 21.03 -12.05
C ARG A 892 -9.57 21.00 -10.57
N MET A 893 -8.34 20.59 -10.29
CA MET A 893 -7.86 20.51 -8.90
C MET A 893 -7.99 21.88 -8.23
N PRO A 894 -8.77 21.99 -7.13
CA PRO A 894 -8.98 23.25 -6.44
C PRO A 894 -7.64 23.79 -5.92
N MET A 895 -7.45 25.11 -5.95
CA MET A 895 -6.22 25.80 -5.51
C MET A 895 -4.94 25.40 -6.27
N HIS A 896 -5.01 24.59 -7.35
CA HIS A 896 -3.84 24.12 -8.09
C HIS A 896 -2.96 25.27 -8.60
N ASN A 897 -3.59 26.29 -9.22
CA ASN A 897 -2.84 27.43 -9.77
C ASN A 897 -2.06 28.18 -8.66
N VAL A 898 -2.72 28.41 -7.51
CA VAL A 898 -2.07 29.05 -6.34
C VAL A 898 -0.90 28.17 -5.85
N GLY A 899 -1.13 26.88 -5.73
CA GLY A 899 -0.11 25.90 -5.35
C GLY A 899 1.07 25.87 -6.34
N ALA A 900 0.78 25.88 -7.64
CA ALA A 900 1.80 25.90 -8.69
C ALA A 900 2.65 27.18 -8.67
N TRP A 901 2.02 28.36 -8.47
CA TRP A 901 2.75 29.62 -8.32
C TRP A 901 3.66 29.64 -7.09
N LEU A 902 3.18 29.17 -5.93
CA LEU A 902 4.00 29.10 -4.71
C LEU A 902 5.16 28.12 -4.86
N SER A 903 4.91 26.96 -5.45
CA SER A 903 5.96 25.96 -5.71
C SER A 903 6.96 26.46 -6.75
N GLY A 904 6.50 27.11 -7.83
CA GLY A 904 7.33 27.70 -8.86
C GLY A 904 8.23 28.82 -8.31
N PHE A 905 7.65 29.74 -7.52
CA PHE A 905 8.41 30.78 -6.83
C PHE A 905 9.51 30.19 -5.93
N SER A 906 9.14 29.17 -5.15
CA SER A 906 10.09 28.47 -4.26
C SER A 906 11.24 27.82 -5.04
N LEU A 907 10.94 27.23 -6.21
CA LEU A 907 11.95 26.65 -7.09
C LEU A 907 12.92 27.72 -7.64
N VAL A 908 12.41 28.88 -8.05
CA VAL A 908 13.25 30.02 -8.49
C VAL A 908 14.17 30.49 -7.37
N VAL A 909 13.67 30.61 -6.14
CA VAL A 909 14.47 30.96 -4.96
C VAL A 909 15.58 29.93 -4.72
N LEU A 910 15.25 28.62 -4.81
CA LEU A 910 16.24 27.54 -4.64
C LEU A 910 17.33 27.58 -5.72
N ILE A 911 16.95 27.80 -6.99
CA ILE A 911 17.89 27.97 -8.11
C ILE A 911 18.80 29.20 -7.85
N GLY A 912 18.22 30.31 -7.40
CA GLY A 912 18.98 31.54 -7.06
C GLY A 912 20.02 31.29 -5.95
N ILE A 913 19.63 30.55 -4.89
CA ILE A 913 20.55 30.14 -3.81
C ILE A 913 21.67 29.25 -4.38
N GLY A 914 21.31 28.26 -5.24
CA GLY A 914 22.29 27.39 -5.89
C GLY A 914 23.28 28.13 -6.76
N ALA A 915 22.79 29.03 -7.62
CA ALA A 915 23.63 29.88 -8.49
C ALA A 915 24.56 30.79 -7.68
N GLY A 916 24.06 31.44 -6.62
CA GLY A 916 24.85 32.26 -5.73
C GLY A 916 26.00 31.49 -5.05
N VAL A 917 25.77 30.23 -4.69
CA VAL A 917 26.82 29.33 -4.15
C VAL A 917 27.85 28.99 -5.19
N LEU A 918 27.45 28.73 -6.44
CA LEU A 918 28.38 28.40 -7.54
C LEU A 918 29.25 29.63 -7.93
N ILE A 919 28.65 30.82 -8.01
CA ILE A 919 29.37 32.07 -8.32
C ILE A 919 30.41 32.36 -7.25
N ARG A 920 30.07 32.26 -5.96
CA ARG A 920 31.02 32.45 -4.85
C ARG A 920 32.18 31.45 -4.85
N ARG A 921 31.96 30.20 -5.34
CA ARG A 921 33.04 29.21 -5.47
C ARG A 921 33.99 29.49 -6.63
N ARG A 922 33.53 30.20 -7.69
CA ARG A 922 34.32 30.54 -8.87
C ARG A 922 35.12 31.83 -8.72
N ARG A 923 34.87 32.62 -7.67
CA ARG A 923 35.74 33.78 -7.33
C ARG A 923 36.84 33.26 -6.43
N PRO A 924 38.06 32.95 -6.92
CA PRO A 924 39.24 32.76 -6.08
C PRO A 924 39.47 34.07 -5.31
N ASN A 925 39.88 33.96 -4.06
CA ASN A 925 40.22 35.11 -3.21
C ASN A 925 41.07 36.12 -4.00
N ALA A 926 40.46 37.24 -4.39
CA ALA A 926 41.19 38.45 -4.79
C ALA A 926 41.50 39.26 -3.54
#